data_14bc4a98ba94291956607203ef1a3399
#
_entry.id   14bc4a98ba94291956607203ef1a3399
#
_cell.length_a   1.000
_cell.length_b   1.000
_cell.length_c   1.000
_cell.angle_alpha   90.00
_cell.angle_beta   90.00
_cell.angle_gamma   90.00
#
_symmetry.space_group_name_H-M   'P 1'
#
loop_
_entity.id
_entity.type
_entity.pdbx_description
1 polymer ?
#
loop_
_entity_poly.entity_id
_entity_poly.type
_entity_poly.pdbx_seq_one_letter_code
_entity_poly.pdbx_strand_id
1 'polypeptide(L)'
;RQRQMCIRDRWLTACSAFFVAGHSVFLSSCNDDLPAASYYTFTGEMMSDYLKSREDFSLFARIVERAGEMDFLASRGGRTLFPPVNAGVEDFLKEYGYASVEDIPEAYCDTLVKACMIDNSIVYTYNLTETSQQKNELDLPLVIQTTGDTVDANGMVLSIVNRRAAIINELKNDSVENGVCHPVSKVLVPSTSLGASLLEENKADFTIYYEAFRRTGLLDSLSEYRDDEYEAEKANFPEFLYNQKPGNYTYTLKRPDHRYSGFTLFIVPDRVLYEKYANLFSEGMSMEQKIDALYDLAVEKYNDNQSAEIFGLNKVDPTNPEGKTYKELYWNKNSLTNPHNPLKIFMTYHILDRMFASTDKFINCWGFNTAYASPTEWINTMLDFSSMKLEKVYSTTDPEVEYPREFYINHSEASKYNSNERVRGSRVTVPDADNFSLNVAYYYVDDVLAYDQTTRNNVYNTRLRIDFQTVWPELTNNDMRLNGDPREAYNEAADNSETGGKAGGFNYYAPKGYIEGVEFSETSVFMVHRPKLRWWDFGGDEITVQGSSYDVEFKLPHVPPGTYELRIAYPGGVGNRGIAQVYLDDVPQGLPIDMRYGGSDSRVAGLYNGGSGWRNKDENSNGIYTTEELEENARVMKNNGYYSAGKSVICYNAGNIPEQPQYVPMSSNVLYNVASCLRRKVCDVVILPNKEHTVRFRSVFTGSSDAAFVLEYMEMVPLSICGAGGIGEDLY
;
A
#
# COMPACT_ATOMS: atom_id res chain seq x y z
N ARG A 1 -2.76 -17.90 31.48
CA ARG A 1 -1.78 -17.04 32.18
C ARG A 1 -2.33 -16.42 33.46
N GLN A 2 -3.57 -15.93 33.55
CA GLN A 2 -4.15 -15.45 34.82
C GLN A 2 -4.24 -16.57 35.90
N ARG A 3 -4.48 -17.83 35.54
CA ARG A 3 -4.45 -18.93 36.49
C ARG A 3 -3.05 -19.28 37.02
N GLN A 4 -2.00 -19.00 36.27
CA GLN A 4 -0.61 -19.20 36.74
C GLN A 4 -0.13 -18.13 37.69
N MET A 5 -0.57 -16.87 37.54
CA MET A 5 -0.23 -15.82 38.48
C MET A 5 -0.83 -16.02 39.86
N CYS A 6 -2.07 -16.53 39.96
CA CYS A 6 -2.69 -16.84 41.26
C CYS A 6 -2.02 -18.02 42.00
N ILE A 7 -1.36 -18.92 41.30
CA ILE A 7 -0.60 -20.02 41.91
C ILE A 7 0.73 -19.56 42.47
N ARG A 8 1.37 -18.58 41.82
CA ARG A 8 2.68 -18.05 42.21
C ARG A 8 2.63 -17.23 43.52
N ASP A 9 1.56 -16.49 43.75
CA ASP A 9 1.41 -15.67 44.95
C ASP A 9 1.04 -16.51 46.17
N ARG A 10 0.40 -17.66 45.99
CA ARG A 10 0.10 -18.58 47.10
C ARG A 10 1.31 -19.39 47.58
N TRP A 11 2.31 -19.60 46.72
CA TRP A 11 3.54 -20.31 47.10
C TRP A 11 4.54 -19.42 47.83
N LEU A 12 4.55 -18.14 47.55
CA LEU A 12 5.42 -17.18 48.25
C LEU A 12 4.99 -16.93 49.70
N THR A 13 3.69 -17.07 50.03
CA THR A 13 3.16 -16.95 51.39
C THR A 13 3.37 -18.24 52.21
N ALA A 14 3.50 -19.40 51.54
CA ALA A 14 3.76 -20.67 52.23
C ALA A 14 5.26 -20.88 52.54
N CYS A 15 6.17 -20.33 51.73
CA CYS A 15 7.61 -20.45 51.97
C CYS A 15 8.14 -19.55 53.11
N SER A 16 7.43 -18.51 53.50
CA SER A 16 7.88 -17.60 54.59
C SER A 16 7.58 -18.18 55.99
N ALA A 17 6.77 -19.24 56.08
CA ALA A 17 6.40 -19.85 57.39
C ALA A 17 7.26 -21.07 57.77
N PHE A 18 8.18 -21.51 56.91
CA PHE A 18 8.99 -22.72 57.10
C PHE A 18 10.48 -22.49 57.34
N PHE A 19 10.93 -21.23 57.46
CA PHE A 19 12.35 -20.88 57.60
C PHE A 19 12.86 -20.77 59.05
N VAL A 20 12.11 -21.22 60.07
CA VAL A 20 12.55 -21.14 61.49
C VAL A 20 12.75 -22.50 62.15
N ALA A 21 12.62 -23.62 61.47
CA ALA A 21 12.91 -24.89 62.12
C ALA A 21 13.61 -25.87 61.17
N GLY A 22 14.89 -26.13 61.40
CA GLY A 22 15.55 -27.34 60.92
C GLY A 22 16.61 -27.21 59.87
N HIS A 23 17.83 -26.96 60.30
CA HIS A 23 19.04 -27.32 59.57
C HIS A 23 19.14 -28.85 59.42
N SER A 24 19.56 -29.26 58.25
CA SER A 24 19.86 -30.60 57.77
C SER A 24 18.73 -31.34 57.09
N VAL A 25 18.76 -31.42 55.76
CA VAL A 25 18.60 -32.65 54.99
C VAL A 25 18.82 -32.37 53.48
N PHE A 26 19.88 -32.95 52.91
CA PHE A 26 20.05 -33.44 51.51
C PHE A 26 19.92 -32.49 50.35
N LEU A 27 21.05 -32.09 49.78
CA LEU A 27 21.20 -31.87 48.34
C LEU A 27 20.92 -33.19 47.60
N SER A 28 19.67 -33.36 47.20
CA SER A 28 19.33 -34.31 46.16
C SER A 28 19.42 -33.58 44.85
N SER A 29 20.36 -34.02 44.01
CA SER A 29 20.50 -33.61 42.61
C SER A 29 19.13 -33.60 41.95
N CYS A 30 18.69 -32.47 41.44
CA CYS A 30 17.58 -32.41 40.48
C CYS A 30 18.01 -33.20 39.24
N ASN A 31 17.38 -34.33 39.04
CA ASN A 31 17.40 -35.00 37.77
C ASN A 31 16.60 -34.11 36.82
N ASP A 32 17.26 -33.43 35.89
CA ASP A 32 16.63 -32.54 34.90
C ASP A 32 15.88 -33.31 33.80
N ASP A 33 15.69 -34.60 33.96
CA ASP A 33 14.84 -35.38 33.07
C ASP A 33 13.36 -35.12 33.41
N LEU A 34 12.77 -34.15 32.72
CA LEU A 34 11.32 -34.03 32.67
C LEU A 34 10.72 -35.36 32.18
N PRO A 35 9.68 -35.88 32.83
CA PRO A 35 9.03 -37.09 32.35
C PRO A 35 8.69 -36.97 30.87
N ALA A 36 8.89 -38.03 30.09
CA ALA A 36 8.57 -38.05 28.66
C ALA A 36 7.15 -37.56 28.34
N ALA A 37 6.21 -37.73 29.30
CA ALA A 37 4.84 -37.19 29.24
C ALA A 37 4.74 -35.68 29.37
N SER A 38 5.83 -34.98 29.74
CA SER A 38 5.88 -33.52 29.80
C SER A 38 6.30 -32.86 28.48
N TYR A 39 6.82 -33.62 27.55
CA TYR A 39 7.07 -33.18 26.22
C TYR A 39 5.74 -33.15 25.47
N TYR A 40 5.37 -31.98 24.94
CA TYR A 40 4.23 -31.93 24.03
C TYR A 40 4.62 -32.68 22.76
N THR A 41 4.19 -33.93 22.67
CA THR A 41 4.27 -34.68 21.42
C THR A 41 3.10 -34.25 20.55
N PHE A 42 3.39 -33.74 19.38
CA PHE A 42 2.37 -33.52 18.37
C PHE A 42 1.73 -34.85 18.05
N THR A 43 0.43 -34.96 18.34
CA THR A 43 -0.37 -36.15 18.07
C THR A 43 -1.30 -35.94 16.89
N GLY A 44 -1.32 -34.75 16.34
CA GLY A 44 -2.12 -34.35 15.17
C GLY A 44 -1.39 -34.57 13.86
N GLU A 45 -2.11 -34.45 12.77
CA GLU A 45 -1.61 -34.59 11.42
C GLU A 45 -0.77 -33.34 11.02
N MET A 46 0.46 -33.54 10.58
CA MET A 46 1.30 -32.48 10.01
C MET A 46 1.04 -32.35 8.52
N MET A 47 1.46 -31.22 7.89
CA MET A 47 1.31 -31.05 6.43
C MET A 47 1.96 -32.18 5.62
N SER A 48 3.10 -32.68 6.06
CA SER A 48 3.76 -33.85 5.44
C SER A 48 2.90 -35.12 5.53
N ASP A 49 2.21 -35.35 6.66
CA ASP A 49 1.33 -36.49 6.84
C ASP A 49 0.04 -36.33 6.04
N TYR A 50 -0.47 -35.08 5.96
CA TYR A 50 -1.61 -34.72 5.13
C TYR A 50 -1.40 -35.13 3.67
N LEU A 51 -0.23 -34.81 3.10
CA LEU A 51 0.11 -35.17 1.72
C LEU A 51 0.31 -36.68 1.52
N LYS A 52 0.94 -37.35 2.49
CA LYS A 52 1.25 -38.78 2.39
C LYS A 52 0.02 -39.70 2.62
N SER A 53 -0.92 -39.26 3.46
CA SER A 53 -2.10 -40.07 3.84
C SER A 53 -3.21 -40.06 2.79
N ARG A 54 -3.19 -39.10 1.85
CA ARG A 54 -4.26 -38.91 0.86
C ARG A 54 -3.79 -39.25 -0.55
N GLU A 55 -4.44 -40.21 -1.19
CA GLU A 55 -4.10 -40.67 -2.55
C GLU A 55 -4.18 -39.54 -3.58
N ASP A 56 -5.11 -38.60 -3.40
CA ASP A 56 -5.33 -37.46 -4.30
C ASP A 56 -4.12 -36.52 -4.44
N PHE A 57 -3.17 -36.55 -3.51
CA PHE A 57 -1.96 -35.71 -3.52
C PHE A 57 -0.67 -36.52 -3.75
N SER A 58 -0.77 -37.79 -4.12
CA SER A 58 0.39 -38.68 -4.23
C SER A 58 1.46 -38.17 -5.22
N LEU A 59 1.05 -37.55 -6.32
CA LEU A 59 1.99 -36.94 -7.29
C LEU A 59 2.65 -35.67 -6.73
N PHE A 60 1.89 -34.83 -6.04
CA PHE A 60 2.47 -33.65 -5.41
C PHE A 60 3.37 -34.01 -4.22
N ALA A 61 2.99 -35.00 -3.41
CA ALA A 61 3.85 -35.52 -2.36
C ALA A 61 5.19 -36.00 -2.93
N ARG A 62 5.18 -36.63 -4.10
CA ARG A 62 6.38 -37.04 -4.81
C ARG A 62 7.24 -35.85 -5.27
N ILE A 63 6.62 -34.75 -5.74
CA ILE A 63 7.33 -33.50 -6.04
C ILE A 63 8.00 -32.93 -4.79
N VAL A 64 7.28 -32.91 -3.64
CA VAL A 64 7.80 -32.45 -2.35
C VAL A 64 8.96 -33.31 -1.86
N GLU A 65 8.90 -34.63 -2.01
CA GLU A 65 10.00 -35.55 -1.69
C GLU A 65 11.25 -35.24 -2.53
N ARG A 66 11.08 -35.03 -3.82
CA ARG A 66 12.18 -34.68 -4.74
C ARG A 66 12.77 -33.29 -4.49
N ALA A 67 11.96 -32.37 -4.02
CA ALA A 67 12.38 -31.03 -3.57
C ALA A 67 13.18 -31.10 -2.26
N GLY A 68 13.08 -32.20 -1.49
CA GLY A 68 13.68 -32.29 -0.16
C GLY A 68 12.92 -31.54 0.95
N GLU A 69 11.69 -31.08 0.68
CA GLU A 69 10.90 -30.20 1.56
C GLU A 69 9.98 -30.98 2.54
N MET A 70 9.98 -32.31 2.53
CA MET A 70 9.12 -33.11 3.44
C MET A 70 9.42 -32.86 4.92
N ASP A 71 10.68 -32.72 5.30
CA ASP A 71 11.07 -32.46 6.68
C ASP A 71 10.67 -31.05 7.12
N PHE A 72 10.70 -30.10 6.19
CA PHE A 72 10.21 -28.74 6.44
C PHE A 72 8.71 -28.73 6.69
N LEU A 73 7.93 -29.45 5.87
CA LEU A 73 6.47 -29.62 6.08
C LEU A 73 6.10 -30.44 7.31
N ALA A 74 7.03 -31.22 7.86
CA ALA A 74 6.87 -31.93 9.13
C ALA A 74 7.27 -31.07 10.34
N SER A 75 7.91 -29.93 10.13
CA SER A 75 8.39 -29.07 11.21
C SER A 75 7.28 -28.18 11.79
N ARG A 76 7.51 -27.66 12.99
CA ARG A 76 6.64 -26.66 13.62
C ARG A 76 6.66 -25.36 12.82
N GLY A 77 5.52 -24.69 12.76
CA GLY A 77 5.33 -23.38 12.10
C GLY A 77 3.86 -23.14 11.86
N GLY A 78 3.50 -21.93 11.46
CA GLY A 78 2.16 -21.62 10.97
C GLY A 78 2.23 -21.39 9.47
N ARG A 79 1.77 -22.36 8.67
CA ARG A 79 1.91 -22.30 7.21
C ARG A 79 0.57 -22.43 6.51
N THR A 80 0.52 -21.94 5.28
CA THR A 80 -0.57 -22.20 4.35
C THR A 80 -0.01 -22.92 3.13
N LEU A 81 -0.59 -24.08 2.79
CA LEU A 81 -0.18 -24.88 1.65
C LEU A 81 -1.33 -24.99 0.64
N PHE A 82 -1.02 -24.81 -0.64
CA PHE A 82 -1.94 -24.97 -1.78
C PHE A 82 -1.56 -26.21 -2.60
N PRO A 83 -1.81 -27.43 -2.09
CA PRO A 83 -1.38 -28.64 -2.77
C PRO A 83 -2.27 -28.91 -3.99
N PRO A 84 -1.70 -29.05 -5.21
CA PRO A 84 -2.47 -29.45 -6.37
C PRO A 84 -2.89 -30.91 -6.29
N VAL A 85 -4.11 -31.20 -6.72
CA VAL A 85 -4.56 -32.59 -6.86
C VAL A 85 -3.85 -33.30 -8.02
N ASN A 86 -3.83 -34.63 -8.01
CA ASN A 86 -3.15 -35.44 -9.02
C ASN A 86 -3.53 -35.05 -10.47
N ALA A 87 -4.80 -34.80 -10.74
CA ALA A 87 -5.24 -34.34 -12.06
C ALA A 87 -4.55 -33.03 -12.47
N GLY A 88 -4.36 -32.08 -11.55
CA GLY A 88 -3.66 -30.83 -11.81
C GLY A 88 -2.16 -31.04 -12.06
N VAL A 89 -1.54 -32.03 -11.40
CA VAL A 89 -0.14 -32.39 -11.66
C VAL A 89 -0.02 -33.10 -13.01
N GLU A 90 -0.94 -34.00 -13.38
CA GLU A 90 -0.95 -34.65 -14.69
C GLU A 90 -1.11 -33.64 -15.83
N ASP A 91 -1.96 -32.64 -15.67
CA ASP A 91 -2.10 -31.56 -16.65
C ASP A 91 -0.81 -30.76 -16.78
N PHE A 92 -0.15 -30.43 -15.66
CA PHE A 92 1.14 -29.76 -15.66
C PHE A 92 2.22 -30.59 -16.40
N LEU A 93 2.31 -31.90 -16.12
CA LEU A 93 3.28 -32.76 -16.81
C LEU A 93 3.09 -32.72 -18.34
N LYS A 94 1.83 -32.78 -18.79
CA LYS A 94 1.50 -32.69 -20.24
C LYS A 94 1.85 -31.33 -20.83
N GLU A 95 1.49 -30.25 -20.12
CA GLU A 95 1.71 -28.86 -20.57
C GLU A 95 3.20 -28.56 -20.74
N TYR A 96 4.04 -29.05 -19.81
CA TYR A 96 5.48 -28.80 -19.79
C TYR A 96 6.33 -29.92 -20.43
N GLY A 97 5.68 -30.96 -20.97
CA GLY A 97 6.35 -32.02 -21.72
C GLY A 97 7.13 -33.02 -20.90
N TYR A 98 6.82 -33.19 -19.64
CA TYR A 98 7.39 -34.19 -18.75
C TYR A 98 6.59 -35.50 -18.88
N ALA A 99 7.28 -36.66 -18.94
CA ALA A 99 6.61 -37.95 -18.99
C ALA A 99 6.14 -38.41 -17.61
N SER A 100 6.86 -38.00 -16.56
CA SER A 100 6.55 -38.31 -15.15
C SER A 100 7.12 -37.25 -14.19
N VAL A 101 6.76 -37.34 -12.91
CA VAL A 101 7.32 -36.47 -11.84
C VAL A 101 8.84 -36.62 -11.74
N GLU A 102 9.36 -37.82 -12.03
CA GLU A 102 10.79 -38.13 -11.98
C GLU A 102 11.61 -37.37 -13.04
N ASP A 103 10.98 -36.92 -14.10
CA ASP A 103 11.63 -36.15 -15.18
C ASP A 103 11.75 -34.65 -14.86
N ILE A 104 11.04 -34.17 -13.84
CA ILE A 104 11.15 -32.77 -13.38
C ILE A 104 12.51 -32.58 -12.70
N PRO A 105 13.33 -31.58 -13.07
CA PRO A 105 14.55 -31.27 -12.34
C PRO A 105 14.30 -31.00 -10.85
N GLU A 106 15.17 -31.52 -9.95
CA GLU A 106 14.99 -31.35 -8.50
C GLU A 106 14.90 -29.89 -8.06
N ALA A 107 15.74 -29.02 -8.62
CA ALA A 107 15.68 -27.58 -8.36
C ALA A 107 14.34 -26.96 -8.80
N TYR A 108 13.71 -27.51 -9.83
CA TYR A 108 12.40 -27.03 -10.27
C TYR A 108 11.27 -27.62 -9.41
N CYS A 109 11.42 -28.84 -8.87
CA CYS A 109 10.53 -29.37 -7.84
C CYS A 109 10.52 -28.46 -6.61
N ASP A 110 11.68 -28.01 -6.14
CA ASP A 110 11.81 -27.06 -5.03
C ASP A 110 11.06 -25.75 -5.32
N THR A 111 11.26 -25.19 -6.53
CA THR A 111 10.56 -24.00 -6.99
C THR A 111 9.03 -24.18 -6.98
N LEU A 112 8.51 -25.31 -7.47
CA LEU A 112 7.07 -25.59 -7.51
C LEU A 112 6.48 -25.72 -6.10
N VAL A 113 7.18 -26.36 -5.16
CA VAL A 113 6.73 -26.50 -3.79
C VAL A 113 6.67 -25.13 -3.09
N LYS A 114 7.72 -24.35 -3.20
CA LYS A 114 7.79 -22.99 -2.63
C LYS A 114 6.76 -22.04 -3.23
N ALA A 115 6.43 -22.19 -4.52
CA ALA A 115 5.36 -21.44 -5.15
C ALA A 115 3.98 -21.73 -4.56
N CYS A 116 3.76 -22.95 -4.05
CA CYS A 116 2.51 -23.39 -3.45
C CYS A 116 2.40 -23.13 -1.95
N MET A 117 3.36 -22.42 -1.33
CA MET A 117 3.43 -22.31 0.13
C MET A 117 3.61 -20.86 0.60
N ILE A 118 2.92 -20.53 1.69
CA ILE A 118 3.14 -19.33 2.49
C ILE A 118 3.69 -19.79 3.83
N ASP A 119 4.92 -19.41 4.18
CA ASP A 119 5.49 -19.71 5.49
C ASP A 119 5.11 -18.61 6.51
N ASN A 120 5.04 -19.02 7.76
CA ASN A 120 4.80 -18.14 8.90
C ASN A 120 3.46 -17.34 8.86
N SER A 121 2.51 -17.78 8.03
CA SER A 121 1.17 -17.21 7.96
C SER A 121 0.12 -18.31 7.71
N ILE A 122 -0.95 -18.29 8.50
CA ILE A 122 -2.11 -19.18 8.32
C ILE A 122 -3.24 -18.34 7.74
N VAL A 123 -3.56 -18.58 6.48
CA VAL A 123 -4.55 -17.81 5.72
C VAL A 123 -5.79 -18.68 5.51
N TYR A 124 -6.89 -18.37 6.16
CA TYR A 124 -8.17 -19.02 5.92
C TYR A 124 -8.98 -18.28 4.86
N THR A 125 -9.72 -19.01 4.03
CA THR A 125 -10.51 -18.41 2.94
C THR A 125 -11.59 -17.45 3.42
N TYR A 126 -12.13 -17.63 4.62
CA TYR A 126 -13.11 -16.71 5.21
C TYR A 126 -12.49 -15.38 5.70
N ASN A 127 -11.18 -15.28 5.72
CA ASN A 127 -10.46 -14.03 6.03
C ASN A 127 -10.06 -13.25 4.77
N LEU A 128 -10.25 -13.84 3.59
CA LEU A 128 -9.91 -13.21 2.34
C LEU A 128 -10.97 -12.16 1.95
N THR A 129 -10.50 -11.07 1.39
CA THR A 129 -11.33 -10.09 0.66
C THR A 129 -11.60 -10.60 -0.76
N GLU A 130 -12.34 -9.83 -1.58
CA GLU A 130 -12.59 -10.18 -2.98
C GLU A 130 -11.31 -10.51 -3.76
N THR A 131 -10.25 -9.78 -3.45
CA THR A 131 -8.90 -10.04 -3.97
C THR A 131 -7.91 -9.81 -2.86
N SER A 132 -7.10 -10.82 -2.57
CA SER A 132 -6.08 -10.76 -1.53
C SER A 132 -4.72 -11.13 -2.10
N GLN A 133 -3.71 -10.34 -1.80
CA GLN A 133 -2.33 -10.62 -2.16
C GLN A 133 -1.56 -11.10 -0.94
N GLN A 134 -0.91 -12.25 -1.08
CA GLN A 134 0.06 -12.82 -0.14
C GLN A 134 1.40 -12.97 -0.86
N LYS A 135 2.45 -13.36 -0.15
CA LYS A 135 3.71 -13.81 -0.75
C LYS A 135 3.92 -15.29 -0.47
N ASN A 136 4.39 -16.00 -1.48
CA ASN A 136 4.83 -17.38 -1.32
C ASN A 136 6.29 -17.44 -0.84
N GLU A 137 6.81 -18.66 -0.61
CA GLU A 137 8.20 -18.88 -0.18
C GLU A 137 9.28 -18.45 -1.20
N LEU A 138 8.88 -18.13 -2.42
CA LEU A 138 9.76 -17.53 -3.44
C LEU A 138 9.75 -15.99 -3.40
N ASP A 139 9.06 -15.41 -2.43
CA ASP A 139 8.86 -13.96 -2.32
C ASP A 139 8.05 -13.37 -3.50
N LEU A 140 7.32 -14.23 -4.22
CA LEU A 140 6.50 -13.84 -5.36
C LEU A 140 5.04 -13.62 -4.94
N PRO A 141 4.31 -12.72 -5.62
CA PRO A 141 2.91 -12.51 -5.34
C PRO A 141 2.07 -13.79 -5.51
N LEU A 142 1.26 -14.09 -4.52
CA LEU A 142 0.24 -15.10 -4.53
C LEU A 142 -1.11 -14.41 -4.38
N VAL A 143 -1.79 -14.20 -5.49
CA VAL A 143 -3.05 -13.45 -5.55
C VAL A 143 -4.22 -14.43 -5.49
N ILE A 144 -5.08 -14.26 -4.50
CA ILE A 144 -6.27 -15.08 -4.33
C ILE A 144 -7.49 -14.20 -4.60
N GLN A 145 -8.29 -14.57 -5.60
CA GLN A 145 -9.51 -13.86 -5.98
C GLN A 145 -10.73 -14.72 -5.63
N THR A 146 -11.68 -14.12 -4.94
CA THR A 146 -13.00 -14.70 -4.70
C THR A 146 -14.01 -13.85 -5.44
N THR A 147 -14.47 -14.31 -6.58
CA THR A 147 -15.44 -13.57 -7.42
C THR A 147 -16.77 -14.30 -7.47
N GLY A 148 -17.87 -13.56 -7.37
CA GLY A 148 -19.23 -14.12 -7.43
C GLY A 148 -19.61 -14.73 -8.78
N ASP A 149 -18.81 -14.51 -9.82
CA ASP A 149 -19.10 -14.94 -11.18
C ASP A 149 -18.62 -16.35 -11.50
N THR A 150 -17.67 -16.88 -10.72
CA THR A 150 -17.12 -18.23 -10.91
C THR A 150 -17.60 -19.15 -9.79
N VAL A 151 -18.43 -20.12 -10.13
CA VAL A 151 -18.97 -21.09 -9.18
C VAL A 151 -18.58 -22.51 -9.55
N ASP A 152 -18.52 -23.39 -8.54
CA ASP A 152 -18.34 -24.84 -8.73
C ASP A 152 -19.62 -25.51 -9.23
N ALA A 153 -19.57 -26.83 -9.41
CA ALA A 153 -20.70 -27.63 -9.86
C ALA A 153 -21.91 -27.59 -8.89
N ASN A 154 -21.69 -27.16 -7.64
CA ASN A 154 -22.72 -27.03 -6.60
C ASN A 154 -23.24 -25.58 -6.49
N GLY A 155 -22.74 -24.65 -7.30
CA GLY A 155 -23.13 -23.25 -7.28
C GLY A 155 -22.44 -22.44 -6.17
N MET A 156 -21.36 -22.95 -5.56
CA MET A 156 -20.57 -22.23 -4.57
C MET A 156 -19.47 -21.40 -5.24
N VAL A 157 -19.27 -20.18 -4.77
CA VAL A 157 -18.24 -19.29 -5.28
C VAL A 157 -16.85 -19.90 -5.13
N LEU A 158 -16.07 -19.86 -6.20
CA LEU A 158 -14.68 -20.34 -6.22
C LEU A 158 -13.71 -19.22 -5.83
N SER A 159 -12.71 -19.60 -5.03
CA SER A 159 -11.51 -18.79 -4.87
C SER A 159 -10.44 -19.28 -5.85
N ILE A 160 -9.88 -18.37 -6.62
CA ILE A 160 -8.89 -18.69 -7.67
C ILE A 160 -7.54 -18.09 -7.27
N VAL A 161 -6.51 -18.93 -7.27
CA VAL A 161 -5.13 -18.54 -6.96
C VAL A 161 -4.39 -18.24 -8.24
N ASN A 162 -3.77 -17.05 -8.30
CA ASN A 162 -3.01 -16.53 -9.45
C ASN A 162 -3.77 -16.71 -10.78
N ARG A 163 -5.12 -16.59 -10.75
CA ARG A 163 -6.03 -16.78 -11.90
C ARG A 163 -5.89 -18.12 -12.62
N ARG A 164 -5.10 -19.02 -12.09
CA ARG A 164 -4.75 -20.30 -12.72
C ARG A 164 -5.41 -21.49 -12.03
N ALA A 165 -5.43 -21.52 -10.70
CA ALA A 165 -5.84 -22.67 -9.93
C ALA A 165 -7.03 -22.36 -9.02
N ALA A 166 -8.13 -23.04 -9.19
CA ALA A 166 -9.27 -22.93 -8.29
C ALA A 166 -9.02 -23.71 -6.98
N ILE A 167 -9.30 -23.07 -5.85
CA ILE A 167 -9.35 -23.78 -4.55
C ILE A 167 -10.57 -24.69 -4.55
N ILE A 168 -10.38 -25.95 -4.19
CA ILE A 168 -11.44 -26.96 -4.17
C ILE A 168 -12.29 -26.73 -2.92
N ASN A 169 -13.55 -26.31 -3.11
CA ASN A 169 -14.43 -25.87 -2.04
C ASN A 169 -14.66 -26.94 -0.95
N GLU A 170 -14.73 -28.21 -1.33
CA GLU A 170 -14.97 -29.33 -0.43
C GLU A 170 -13.77 -29.64 0.48
N LEU A 171 -12.57 -29.19 0.10
CA LEU A 171 -11.31 -29.49 0.76
C LEU A 171 -10.60 -28.26 1.34
N LYS A 172 -11.18 -27.06 1.17
CA LYS A 172 -10.55 -25.83 1.66
C LYS A 172 -10.60 -25.70 3.19
N ASN A 173 -9.65 -24.95 3.73
CA ASN A 173 -9.51 -24.70 5.18
C ASN A 173 -9.27 -25.98 5.99
N ASP A 174 -8.65 -27.00 5.40
CA ASP A 174 -8.33 -28.22 6.09
C ASP A 174 -7.14 -27.99 7.04
N SER A 175 -7.42 -27.97 8.34
CA SER A 175 -6.47 -27.58 9.36
C SER A 175 -5.60 -28.75 9.80
N VAL A 176 -4.30 -28.52 9.85
CA VAL A 176 -3.29 -29.47 10.36
C VAL A 176 -2.54 -28.82 11.53
N GLU A 177 -1.77 -29.63 12.29
CA GLU A 177 -1.06 -29.14 13.49
C GLU A 177 -0.12 -27.97 13.23
N ASN A 178 0.45 -27.85 12.02
CA ASN A 178 1.39 -26.79 11.65
C ASN A 178 0.85 -25.84 10.58
N GLY A 179 -0.48 -25.78 10.36
CA GLY A 179 -1.07 -24.80 9.47
C GLY A 179 -2.39 -25.19 8.85
N VAL A 180 -2.62 -24.73 7.62
CA VAL A 180 -3.85 -24.98 6.85
C VAL A 180 -3.52 -25.39 5.42
N CYS A 181 -4.30 -26.30 4.86
CA CYS A 181 -4.22 -26.74 3.46
C CYS A 181 -5.43 -26.27 2.67
N HIS A 182 -5.19 -25.76 1.47
CA HIS A 182 -6.19 -25.40 0.48
C HIS A 182 -5.90 -26.14 -0.84
N PRO A 183 -6.37 -27.37 -1.00
CA PRO A 183 -6.18 -28.09 -2.25
C PRO A 183 -6.65 -27.30 -3.46
N VAL A 184 -5.83 -27.32 -4.52
CA VAL A 184 -6.05 -26.55 -5.75
C VAL A 184 -6.15 -27.46 -6.96
N SER A 185 -6.88 -26.97 -7.98
CA SER A 185 -7.16 -27.73 -9.22
C SER A 185 -5.95 -27.85 -10.16
N LYS A 186 -4.94 -26.98 -10.03
CA LYS A 186 -3.75 -26.95 -10.92
C LYS A 186 -2.49 -26.64 -10.14
N VAL A 187 -1.33 -26.99 -10.69
CA VAL A 187 -0.03 -26.59 -10.13
C VAL A 187 0.16 -25.09 -10.25
N LEU A 188 0.56 -24.46 -9.18
CA LEU A 188 0.96 -23.06 -9.17
C LEU A 188 2.39 -22.96 -9.73
N VAL A 189 2.48 -22.54 -10.98
CA VAL A 189 3.77 -22.30 -11.62
C VAL A 189 4.12 -20.83 -11.44
N PRO A 190 5.26 -20.52 -10.81
CA PRO A 190 5.67 -19.13 -10.61
C PRO A 190 6.07 -18.51 -11.96
N SER A 191 5.60 -17.29 -12.20
CA SER A 191 6.14 -16.50 -13.31
C SER A 191 7.52 -16.00 -12.93
N THR A 192 8.53 -16.38 -13.70
CA THR A 192 9.90 -15.87 -13.58
C THR A 192 10.23 -14.89 -14.71
N SER A 193 9.25 -14.57 -15.55
CA SER A 193 9.41 -13.63 -16.65
C SER A 193 9.37 -12.18 -16.16
N LEU A 194 10.11 -11.30 -16.84
CA LEU A 194 10.01 -9.87 -16.66
C LEU A 194 8.83 -9.29 -17.47
N GLY A 195 8.45 -8.07 -17.15
CA GLY A 195 7.26 -7.42 -17.68
C GLY A 195 7.19 -7.36 -19.21
N ALA A 196 8.31 -7.17 -19.88
CA ALA A 196 8.33 -7.15 -21.35
C ALA A 196 7.85 -8.49 -21.97
N SER A 197 8.26 -9.62 -21.38
CA SER A 197 7.80 -10.95 -21.83
C SER A 197 6.32 -11.18 -21.53
N LEU A 198 5.86 -10.79 -20.33
CA LEU A 198 4.44 -10.86 -19.96
C LEU A 198 3.55 -10.11 -20.97
N LEU A 199 3.95 -8.88 -21.32
CA LEU A 199 3.19 -8.06 -22.28
C LEU A 199 3.23 -8.65 -23.68
N GLU A 200 4.35 -9.22 -24.09
CA GLU A 200 4.47 -9.88 -25.41
C GLU A 200 3.57 -11.12 -25.52
N GLU A 201 3.53 -11.93 -24.49
CA GLU A 201 2.70 -13.14 -24.43
C GLU A 201 1.20 -12.83 -24.49
N ASN A 202 0.78 -11.73 -23.86
CA ASN A 202 -0.63 -11.35 -23.70
C ASN A 202 -1.10 -10.23 -24.65
N LYS A 203 -0.27 -9.78 -25.59
CA LYS A 203 -0.55 -8.61 -26.44
C LYS A 203 -1.76 -8.73 -27.38
N ALA A 204 -2.37 -9.90 -27.51
CA ALA A 204 -3.46 -10.13 -28.48
C ALA A 204 -4.63 -9.14 -28.35
N ASP A 205 -4.96 -8.74 -27.13
CA ASP A 205 -6.05 -7.81 -26.84
C ASP A 205 -5.67 -6.33 -26.94
N PHE A 206 -4.35 -6.00 -26.97
CA PHE A 206 -3.82 -4.64 -26.92
C PHE A 206 -2.62 -4.44 -27.85
N THR A 207 -2.73 -4.91 -29.08
CA THR A 207 -1.63 -4.88 -30.06
C THR A 207 -1.11 -3.48 -30.33
N ILE A 208 -1.98 -2.47 -30.29
CA ILE A 208 -1.64 -1.06 -30.54
C ILE A 208 -0.81 -0.51 -29.39
N TYR A 209 -1.23 -0.72 -28.14
CA TYR A 209 -0.48 -0.26 -26.95
C TYR A 209 0.85 -0.99 -26.81
N TYR A 210 0.88 -2.30 -27.04
CA TYR A 210 2.14 -3.06 -27.03
C TYR A 210 3.15 -2.49 -28.04
N GLU A 211 2.71 -2.25 -29.27
CA GLU A 211 3.57 -1.68 -30.31
C GLU A 211 4.01 -0.24 -29.96
N ALA A 212 3.13 0.56 -29.34
CA ALA A 212 3.48 1.89 -28.88
C ALA A 212 4.53 1.84 -27.76
N PHE A 213 4.38 0.95 -26.76
CA PHE A 213 5.41 0.74 -25.71
C PHE A 213 6.75 0.32 -26.32
N ARG A 214 6.72 -0.59 -27.31
CA ARG A 214 7.91 -1.04 -28.02
C ARG A 214 8.60 0.10 -28.77
N ARG A 215 7.87 0.88 -29.57
CA ARG A 215 8.43 1.97 -30.40
C ARG A 215 8.91 3.15 -29.59
N THR A 216 8.32 3.40 -28.44
CA THR A 216 8.76 4.43 -27.52
C THR A 216 9.92 3.99 -26.62
N GLY A 217 10.36 2.72 -26.70
CA GLY A 217 11.44 2.16 -25.88
C GLY A 217 11.07 1.97 -24.41
N LEU A 218 9.77 1.98 -24.07
CA LEU A 218 9.31 1.81 -22.69
C LEU A 218 9.41 0.36 -22.22
N LEU A 219 9.36 -0.61 -23.15
CA LEU A 219 9.57 -2.02 -22.77
C LEU A 219 10.95 -2.27 -22.17
N ASP A 220 11.98 -1.54 -22.64
CA ASP A 220 13.34 -1.66 -22.10
C ASP A 220 13.41 -1.14 -20.67
N SER A 221 12.66 -0.08 -20.35
CA SER A 221 12.56 0.49 -18.99
C SER A 221 11.88 -0.46 -18.01
N LEU A 222 11.06 -1.40 -18.47
CA LEU A 222 10.40 -2.41 -17.65
C LEU A 222 11.29 -3.62 -17.35
N SER A 223 12.56 -3.59 -17.71
CA SER A 223 13.53 -4.67 -17.43
C SER A 223 14.17 -4.57 -16.05
N GLU A 224 14.06 -3.42 -15.40
CA GLU A 224 14.56 -3.24 -14.04
C GLU A 224 13.71 -4.03 -13.05
N TYR A 225 14.39 -4.79 -12.18
CA TYR A 225 13.71 -5.63 -11.21
C TYR A 225 14.28 -5.47 -9.80
N ARG A 226 15.60 -5.42 -9.67
CA ARG A 226 16.26 -5.48 -8.37
C ARG A 226 17.50 -4.58 -8.36
N ASP A 227 17.72 -3.92 -7.23
CA ASP A 227 18.91 -3.14 -6.97
C ASP A 227 20.05 -4.05 -6.49
N ASP A 228 20.99 -4.36 -7.38
CA ASP A 228 22.13 -5.24 -7.10
C ASP A 228 23.15 -4.60 -6.13
N GLU A 229 23.21 -3.28 -6.04
CA GLU A 229 24.07 -2.58 -5.06
C GLU A 229 23.52 -2.79 -3.65
N TYR A 230 22.22 -2.58 -3.46
CA TYR A 230 21.57 -2.88 -2.19
C TYR A 230 21.72 -4.35 -1.79
N GLU A 231 21.52 -5.28 -2.71
CA GLU A 231 21.68 -6.72 -2.46
C GLU A 231 23.08 -7.07 -1.96
N ALA A 232 24.12 -6.43 -2.50
CA ALA A 232 25.50 -6.64 -2.08
C ALA A 232 25.80 -6.06 -0.68
N GLU A 233 25.15 -4.96 -0.32
CA GLU A 233 25.42 -4.20 0.90
C GLU A 233 24.48 -4.50 2.06
N LYS A 234 23.31 -5.08 1.82
CA LYS A 234 22.26 -5.27 2.83
C LYS A 234 22.72 -5.99 4.11
N ALA A 235 23.75 -6.85 4.02
CA ALA A 235 24.31 -7.50 5.20
C ALA A 235 24.97 -6.51 6.20
N ASN A 236 25.29 -5.30 5.75
CA ASN A 236 25.82 -4.23 6.60
C ASN A 236 24.73 -3.52 7.42
N PHE A 237 23.46 -3.78 7.14
CA PHE A 237 22.32 -3.20 7.83
C PHE A 237 21.70 -4.22 8.80
N PRO A 238 22.12 -4.26 10.08
CA PRO A 238 21.63 -5.24 11.04
C PRO A 238 20.20 -4.93 11.48
N GLU A 239 19.44 -5.97 11.74
CA GLU A 239 18.18 -5.85 12.50
C GLU A 239 18.51 -5.53 13.96
N PHE A 240 17.68 -4.73 14.60
CA PHE A 240 17.92 -4.32 15.99
C PHE A 240 16.62 -4.08 16.77
N LEU A 241 16.72 -4.20 18.09
CA LEU A 241 15.66 -3.83 19.01
C LEU A 241 15.71 -2.33 19.27
N TYR A 242 14.66 -1.66 18.89
CA TYR A 242 14.48 -0.24 19.18
C TYR A 242 13.58 -0.06 20.41
N ASN A 243 14.08 0.61 21.44
CA ASN A 243 13.34 0.91 22.65
C ASN A 243 12.82 2.33 22.59
N GLN A 244 11.53 2.50 22.39
CA GLN A 244 10.89 3.82 22.45
C GLN A 244 10.61 4.23 23.89
N LYS A 245 11.17 5.36 24.33
CA LYS A 245 10.78 6.01 25.59
C LYS A 245 9.99 7.30 25.27
N PRO A 246 8.90 7.62 25.97
CA PRO A 246 8.52 7.15 27.32
C PRO A 246 7.43 6.06 27.37
N GLY A 247 7.14 5.31 26.36
CA GLY A 247 6.06 4.31 26.41
C GLY A 247 6.47 2.89 26.79
N ASN A 248 7.76 2.60 26.99
CA ASN A 248 8.31 1.24 27.16
C ASN A 248 7.95 0.27 26.03
N TYR A 249 7.68 0.78 24.84
CA TYR A 249 7.50 -0.07 23.66
C TYR A 249 8.86 -0.45 23.09
N THR A 250 9.06 -1.74 22.88
CA THR A 250 10.23 -2.28 22.21
C THR A 250 9.78 -2.81 20.86
N TYR A 251 10.36 -2.30 19.79
CA TYR A 251 10.11 -2.77 18.43
C TYR A 251 11.33 -3.54 17.95
N THR A 252 11.09 -4.70 17.32
CA THR A 252 12.10 -5.29 16.44
C THR A 252 11.98 -4.59 15.11
N LEU A 253 13.01 -3.87 14.72
CA LEU A 253 13.09 -3.21 13.43
C LEU A 253 13.85 -4.11 12.47
N LYS A 254 13.19 -4.47 11.39
CA LYS A 254 13.80 -5.19 10.29
C LYS A 254 14.33 -4.23 9.25
N ARG A 255 15.42 -4.62 8.58
CA ARG A 255 15.76 -4.01 7.30
C ARG A 255 14.84 -4.61 6.23
N PRO A 256 14.61 -3.92 5.10
CA PRO A 256 14.02 -4.55 3.92
C PRO A 256 14.92 -5.68 3.41
N ASP A 257 14.36 -6.83 3.07
CA ASP A 257 15.14 -7.98 2.59
C ASP A 257 15.71 -7.75 1.19
N HIS A 258 15.02 -6.93 0.39
CA HIS A 258 15.37 -6.57 -0.98
C HIS A 258 15.07 -5.10 -1.25
N ARG A 259 15.57 -4.59 -2.37
CA ARG A 259 15.13 -3.34 -2.98
C ARG A 259 14.72 -3.64 -4.42
N TYR A 260 13.43 -3.98 -4.56
CA TYR A 260 12.84 -4.28 -5.86
C TYR A 260 12.29 -3.02 -6.52
N SER A 261 12.37 -3.00 -7.85
CA SER A 261 11.65 -2.09 -8.73
C SER A 261 10.45 -2.81 -9.34
N GLY A 262 9.32 -2.14 -9.43
CA GLY A 262 8.11 -2.71 -9.98
C GLY A 262 7.25 -1.66 -10.67
N PHE A 263 6.38 -2.11 -11.59
CA PHE A 263 5.58 -1.22 -12.42
C PHE A 263 4.15 -1.72 -12.54
N THR A 264 3.21 -0.78 -12.61
CA THR A 264 1.82 -1.08 -12.94
C THR A 264 1.44 -0.34 -14.21
N LEU A 265 0.95 -1.06 -15.20
CA LEU A 265 0.54 -0.51 -16.48
C LEU A 265 -0.99 -0.51 -16.58
N PHE A 266 -1.53 0.60 -17.06
CA PHE A 266 -2.94 0.72 -17.43
C PHE A 266 -3.06 0.76 -18.94
N ILE A 267 -3.64 -0.29 -19.51
CA ILE A 267 -3.62 -0.57 -20.96
C ILE A 267 -5.02 -0.45 -21.52
N VAL A 268 -5.18 0.28 -22.61
CA VAL A 268 -6.43 0.35 -23.35
C VAL A 268 -6.47 -0.81 -24.37
N PRO A 269 -7.42 -1.75 -24.25
CA PRO A 269 -7.58 -2.80 -25.24
C PRO A 269 -7.94 -2.26 -26.63
N ASP A 270 -7.49 -2.93 -27.69
CA ASP A 270 -7.74 -2.51 -29.06
C ASP A 270 -9.25 -2.33 -29.36
N ARG A 271 -10.11 -3.21 -28.82
CA ARG A 271 -11.57 -3.10 -28.95
C ARG A 271 -12.12 -1.76 -28.45
N VAL A 272 -11.56 -1.24 -27.34
CA VAL A 272 -11.99 0.05 -26.77
C VAL A 272 -11.62 1.21 -27.70
N LEU A 273 -10.44 1.14 -28.34
CA LEU A 273 -10.03 2.12 -29.33
C LEU A 273 -10.95 2.09 -30.57
N TYR A 274 -11.31 0.90 -31.04
CA TYR A 274 -12.22 0.77 -32.19
C TYR A 274 -13.65 1.22 -31.88
N GLU A 275 -14.10 1.06 -30.64
CA GLU A 275 -15.46 1.46 -30.22
C GLU A 275 -15.52 2.96 -29.90
N LYS A 276 -14.66 3.47 -29.05
CA LYS A 276 -14.72 4.86 -28.56
C LYS A 276 -14.07 5.87 -29.50
N TYR A 277 -13.07 5.43 -30.25
CA TYR A 277 -12.28 6.26 -31.17
C TYR A 277 -12.40 5.76 -32.62
N ALA A 278 -13.60 5.33 -33.02
CA ALA A 278 -13.87 4.78 -34.34
C ALA A 278 -13.58 5.73 -35.52
N ASN A 279 -13.50 7.03 -35.23
CA ASN A 279 -13.08 8.05 -36.19
C ASN A 279 -11.55 8.06 -36.43
N LEU A 280 -10.76 7.49 -35.51
CA LEU A 280 -9.30 7.44 -35.58
C LEU A 280 -8.77 6.01 -35.83
N PHE A 281 -9.47 5.00 -35.32
CA PHE A 281 -9.04 3.61 -35.33
C PHE A 281 -10.07 2.68 -35.98
N SER A 282 -9.58 1.72 -36.78
CA SER A 282 -10.38 0.61 -37.27
C SER A 282 -9.53 -0.65 -37.41
N GLU A 283 -10.17 -1.82 -37.38
CA GLU A 283 -9.48 -3.11 -37.50
C GLU A 283 -8.69 -3.22 -38.81
N GLY A 284 -9.23 -2.67 -39.93
CA GLY A 284 -8.61 -2.72 -41.25
C GLY A 284 -7.36 -1.86 -41.46
N MET A 285 -7.01 -1.01 -40.50
CA MET A 285 -5.79 -0.19 -40.59
C MET A 285 -4.54 -1.04 -40.38
N SER A 286 -3.46 -0.69 -41.08
CA SER A 286 -2.13 -1.22 -40.80
C SER A 286 -1.65 -0.78 -39.42
N MET A 287 -0.72 -1.53 -38.80
CA MET A 287 -0.17 -1.15 -37.50
C MET A 287 0.49 0.24 -37.56
N GLU A 288 1.16 0.59 -38.67
CA GLU A 288 1.73 1.92 -38.88
C GLU A 288 0.67 3.01 -38.79
N GLN A 289 -0.46 2.84 -39.48
CA GLN A 289 -1.57 3.78 -39.44
C GLN A 289 -2.19 3.90 -38.04
N LYS A 290 -2.26 2.79 -37.29
CA LYS A 290 -2.76 2.78 -35.89
C LYS A 290 -1.83 3.53 -34.96
N ILE A 291 -0.51 3.35 -35.10
CA ILE A 291 0.47 4.11 -34.30
C ILE A 291 0.46 5.59 -34.68
N ASP A 292 0.29 5.90 -35.98
CA ASP A 292 0.14 7.29 -36.43
C ASP A 292 -1.10 7.94 -35.82
N ALA A 293 -2.21 7.22 -35.76
CA ALA A 293 -3.44 7.72 -35.12
C ALA A 293 -3.26 7.92 -33.62
N LEU A 294 -2.57 7.01 -32.94
CA LEU A 294 -2.25 7.14 -31.50
C LEU A 294 -1.31 8.33 -31.24
N TYR A 295 -0.33 8.55 -32.13
CA TYR A 295 0.52 9.73 -32.08
C TYR A 295 -0.28 11.03 -32.23
N ASP A 296 -1.20 11.09 -33.19
CA ASP A 296 -2.03 12.26 -33.43
C ASP A 296 -2.97 12.53 -32.24
N LEU A 297 -3.51 11.47 -31.61
CA LEU A 297 -4.27 11.58 -30.36
C LEU A 297 -3.41 12.12 -29.20
N ALA A 298 -2.17 11.64 -29.06
CA ALA A 298 -1.23 12.14 -28.07
C ALA A 298 -0.91 13.63 -28.27
N VAL A 299 -0.72 14.06 -29.53
CA VAL A 299 -0.57 15.49 -29.86
C VAL A 299 -1.79 16.29 -29.43
N GLU A 300 -3.01 15.81 -29.72
CA GLU A 300 -4.25 16.46 -29.28
C GLU A 300 -4.28 16.66 -27.76
N LYS A 301 -3.91 15.63 -26.99
CA LYS A 301 -3.94 15.65 -25.52
C LYS A 301 -2.95 16.62 -24.88
N TYR A 302 -1.79 16.86 -25.50
CA TYR A 302 -0.70 17.63 -24.89
C TYR A 302 -0.32 18.91 -25.63
N ASN A 303 -1.08 19.35 -26.64
CA ASN A 303 -0.77 20.55 -27.41
C ASN A 303 -1.31 21.85 -26.76
N ASP A 304 -1.35 21.92 -25.45
CA ASP A 304 -1.68 23.12 -24.69
C ASP A 304 -0.43 23.77 -24.07
N ASN A 305 -0.56 25.05 -23.69
CA ASN A 305 0.56 25.81 -23.15
C ASN A 305 1.06 25.26 -21.80
N GLN A 306 0.15 24.82 -20.95
CA GLN A 306 0.52 24.28 -19.62
C GLN A 306 1.28 22.95 -19.76
N SER A 307 0.87 22.07 -20.68
CA SER A 307 1.63 20.88 -21.01
C SER A 307 3.02 21.21 -21.51
N ALA A 308 3.14 22.25 -22.35
CA ALA A 308 4.44 22.68 -22.85
C ALA A 308 5.37 23.21 -21.74
N GLU A 309 4.81 23.86 -20.71
CA GLU A 309 5.56 24.31 -19.54
C GLU A 309 5.95 23.15 -18.62
N ILE A 310 4.99 22.26 -18.30
CA ILE A 310 5.21 21.11 -17.40
C ILE A 310 6.30 20.20 -17.96
N PHE A 311 6.23 19.85 -19.23
CA PHE A 311 7.18 18.93 -19.86
C PHE A 311 8.38 19.65 -20.50
N GLY A 312 8.53 20.96 -20.27
CA GLY A 312 9.67 21.74 -20.74
C GLY A 312 9.78 21.85 -22.27
N LEU A 313 8.69 21.65 -22.99
CA LEU A 313 8.70 21.52 -24.46
C LEU A 313 9.19 22.76 -25.17
N ASN A 314 9.01 23.97 -24.58
CA ASN A 314 9.47 25.24 -25.11
C ASN A 314 10.92 25.57 -24.72
N LYS A 315 11.59 24.74 -23.92
CA LYS A 315 13.01 24.92 -23.63
C LYS A 315 13.84 24.60 -24.85
N VAL A 316 14.88 25.41 -25.05
CA VAL A 316 15.85 25.17 -26.11
C VAL A 316 16.70 23.98 -25.75
N ASP A 317 16.88 23.06 -26.69
CA ASP A 317 17.79 21.94 -26.50
C ASP A 317 19.24 22.46 -26.50
N PRO A 318 19.97 22.35 -25.38
CA PRO A 318 21.33 22.85 -25.28
C PRO A 318 22.32 22.15 -26.22
N THR A 319 21.96 21.01 -26.77
CA THR A 319 22.78 20.25 -27.71
C THR A 319 22.49 20.62 -29.16
N ASN A 320 21.43 21.38 -29.42
CA ASN A 320 21.06 21.80 -30.78
C ASN A 320 21.73 23.10 -31.17
N PRO A 321 22.60 23.10 -32.19
CA PRO A 321 23.32 24.31 -32.60
C PRO A 321 22.44 25.39 -33.27
N GLU A 322 21.23 24.99 -33.70
CA GLU A 322 20.27 25.92 -34.35
C GLU A 322 19.37 26.61 -33.31
N GLY A 323 19.51 26.30 -32.02
CA GLY A 323 18.71 26.87 -30.94
C GLY A 323 17.23 26.49 -30.96
N LYS A 324 16.89 25.36 -31.53
CA LYS A 324 15.53 24.85 -31.58
C LYS A 324 15.09 24.34 -30.23
N THR A 325 13.79 24.44 -29.94
CA THR A 325 13.14 23.90 -28.75
C THR A 325 12.96 22.38 -28.85
N TYR A 326 12.76 21.75 -27.71
CA TYR A 326 12.43 20.31 -27.67
C TYR A 326 11.18 19.99 -28.52
N LYS A 327 10.16 20.87 -28.49
CA LYS A 327 8.96 20.70 -29.32
C LYS A 327 9.28 20.73 -30.81
N GLU A 328 10.08 21.66 -31.27
CA GLU A 328 10.47 21.79 -32.68
C GLU A 328 11.31 20.61 -33.18
N LEU A 329 12.09 19.98 -32.29
CA LEU A 329 12.96 18.87 -32.63
C LEU A 329 12.27 17.51 -32.56
N TYR A 330 11.43 17.29 -31.56
CA TYR A 330 10.99 15.95 -31.20
C TYR A 330 9.49 15.69 -31.36
N TRP A 331 8.69 16.69 -31.72
CA TRP A 331 7.27 16.49 -32.04
C TRP A 331 7.09 16.02 -33.48
N ASN A 332 7.62 14.84 -33.74
CA ASN A 332 7.51 14.18 -35.04
C ASN A 332 7.58 12.64 -34.86
N LYS A 333 7.12 11.92 -35.86
CA LYS A 333 7.00 10.44 -35.84
C LYS A 333 8.35 9.71 -36.00
N ASN A 334 9.48 10.41 -36.14
CA ASN A 334 10.81 9.81 -36.26
C ASN A 334 11.58 9.80 -34.92
N SER A 335 11.07 10.44 -33.89
CA SER A 335 11.72 10.59 -32.58
C SER A 335 10.91 10.03 -31.44
N LEU A 336 10.23 8.91 -31.66
CA LEU A 336 9.29 8.33 -30.69
C LEU A 336 9.92 7.93 -29.34
N THR A 337 11.22 7.66 -29.31
CA THR A 337 11.95 7.31 -28.08
C THR A 337 12.35 8.51 -27.23
N ASN A 338 12.27 9.73 -27.80
CA ASN A 338 12.69 10.93 -27.07
C ASN A 338 11.67 11.25 -25.96
N PRO A 339 12.11 11.58 -24.73
CA PRO A 339 11.21 11.88 -23.60
C PRO A 339 10.25 13.06 -23.85
N HIS A 340 10.60 14.00 -24.75
CA HIS A 340 9.73 15.13 -25.12
C HIS A 340 8.80 14.82 -26.30
N ASN A 341 8.81 13.60 -26.82
CA ASN A 341 7.89 13.19 -27.89
C ASN A 341 6.47 12.98 -27.34
N PRO A 342 5.41 13.49 -28.00
CA PRO A 342 4.04 13.40 -27.46
C PRO A 342 3.58 11.97 -27.24
N LEU A 343 3.93 11.02 -28.11
CA LEU A 343 3.58 9.61 -27.92
C LEU A 343 4.33 9.00 -26.73
N LYS A 344 5.60 9.35 -26.53
CA LYS A 344 6.35 8.92 -25.35
C LYS A 344 5.73 9.46 -24.07
N ILE A 345 5.42 10.76 -24.01
CA ILE A 345 4.73 11.41 -22.89
C ILE A 345 3.40 10.68 -22.58
N PHE A 346 2.59 10.46 -23.63
CA PHE A 346 1.31 9.79 -23.51
C PHE A 346 1.44 8.37 -22.94
N MET A 347 2.32 7.57 -23.52
CA MET A 347 2.53 6.18 -23.09
C MET A 347 3.15 6.07 -21.69
N THR A 348 4.07 6.98 -21.34
CA THR A 348 4.72 6.98 -20.02
C THR A 348 3.72 7.31 -18.89
N TYR A 349 2.71 8.13 -19.16
CA TYR A 349 1.64 8.42 -18.19
C TYR A 349 0.83 7.19 -17.81
N HIS A 350 0.76 6.16 -18.63
CA HIS A 350 0.04 4.91 -18.35
C HIS A 350 0.79 3.96 -17.40
N ILE A 351 1.96 4.37 -16.89
CA ILE A 351 2.82 3.52 -16.08
C ILE A 351 3.04 4.15 -14.71
N LEU A 352 2.76 3.40 -13.66
CA LEU A 352 3.17 3.74 -12.29
C LEU A 352 4.54 3.11 -11.99
N ASP A 353 5.32 3.79 -11.16
CA ASP A 353 6.65 3.39 -10.67
C ASP A 353 6.63 2.29 -9.59
N ARG A 354 5.50 1.61 -9.46
CA ARG A 354 5.27 0.57 -8.44
C ARG A 354 4.37 -0.54 -8.94
N MET A 355 4.57 -1.74 -8.41
CA MET A 355 3.80 -2.90 -8.80
C MET A 355 2.63 -3.15 -7.84
N PHE A 356 1.44 -3.19 -8.38
CA PHE A 356 0.24 -3.67 -7.74
C PHE A 356 -0.20 -4.98 -8.41
N ALA A 357 0.23 -6.11 -7.87
CA ALA A 357 -0.17 -7.41 -8.42
C ALA A 357 -1.67 -7.70 -8.21
N SER A 358 -2.31 -6.96 -7.30
CA SER A 358 -3.73 -7.11 -6.97
C SER A 358 -4.37 -5.75 -6.70
N THR A 359 -5.65 -5.62 -6.99
CA THR A 359 -6.41 -4.36 -6.82
C THR A 359 -6.69 -4.01 -5.36
N ASP A 360 -6.60 -4.95 -4.42
CA ASP A 360 -6.73 -4.67 -2.99
C ASP A 360 -5.59 -3.81 -2.43
N LYS A 361 -4.48 -3.74 -3.14
CA LYS A 361 -3.32 -2.91 -2.80
C LYS A 361 -3.37 -1.51 -3.40
N PHE A 362 -4.33 -1.20 -4.27
CA PHE A 362 -4.43 0.12 -4.90
C PHE A 362 -4.65 1.22 -3.87
N ILE A 363 -5.55 0.98 -2.92
CA ILE A 363 -5.98 1.96 -1.94
C ILE A 363 -5.76 1.40 -0.55
N ASN A 364 -5.21 2.24 0.35
CA ASN A 364 -5.11 1.91 1.75
C ASN A 364 -6.48 2.08 2.43
N CYS A 365 -7.27 1.02 2.47
CA CYS A 365 -8.60 0.99 3.09
C CYS A 365 -8.63 0.13 4.36
N TRP A 366 -7.55 0.05 5.10
CA TRP A 366 -7.51 -0.69 6.37
C TRP A 366 -8.16 0.06 7.53
N GLY A 367 -9.22 0.81 7.26
CA GLY A 367 -9.96 1.55 8.26
C GLY A 367 -10.65 0.64 9.28
N PHE A 368 -9.92 0.16 10.27
CA PHE A 368 -10.47 -0.60 11.37
C PHE A 368 -11.04 0.33 12.45
N ASN A 369 -12.34 0.30 12.63
CA ASN A 369 -13.08 0.92 13.75
C ASN A 369 -12.83 2.39 14.03
N THR A 370 -11.67 2.91 13.73
CA THR A 370 -11.23 4.25 14.12
C THR A 370 -10.17 4.82 13.20
N ALA A 371 -9.62 4.02 12.31
CA ALA A 371 -8.64 4.50 11.36
C ALA A 371 -9.35 5.31 10.27
N TYR A 372 -8.75 6.42 9.95
CA TYR A 372 -9.19 7.30 8.89
C TYR A 372 -8.56 6.82 7.59
N ALA A 373 -9.39 6.49 6.63
CA ALA A 373 -8.94 6.08 5.31
C ALA A 373 -9.59 6.97 4.24
N SER A 374 -9.05 6.94 3.06
CA SER A 374 -9.62 7.60 1.88
C SER A 374 -9.89 6.55 0.81
N PRO A 375 -10.99 6.66 0.06
CA PRO A 375 -11.20 5.82 -1.12
C PRO A 375 -10.34 6.26 -2.31
N THR A 376 -9.43 7.19 -2.10
CA THR A 376 -8.64 7.87 -3.13
C THR A 376 -7.17 7.85 -2.76
N GLU A 377 -6.32 7.50 -3.73
CA GLU A 377 -4.89 7.65 -3.66
C GLU A 377 -4.38 8.50 -4.83
N TRP A 378 -3.31 9.26 -4.57
CA TRP A 378 -2.62 10.07 -5.55
C TRP A 378 -1.21 9.56 -5.70
N ILE A 379 -0.89 9.02 -6.87
CA ILE A 379 0.34 8.29 -7.09
C ILE A 379 1.10 8.90 -8.26
N ASN A 380 2.38 9.18 -8.06
CA ASN A 380 3.25 9.61 -9.15
C ASN A 380 3.30 8.55 -10.25
N THR A 381 3.35 8.99 -11.49
CA THR A 381 3.56 8.11 -12.64
C THR A 381 5.03 8.12 -13.05
N MET A 382 5.41 7.25 -13.98
CA MET A 382 6.74 7.32 -14.59
C MET A 382 6.95 8.57 -15.46
N LEU A 383 5.88 9.29 -15.78
CA LEU A 383 5.99 10.58 -16.48
C LEU A 383 6.33 11.66 -15.46
N ASP A 384 7.49 12.28 -15.60
CA ASP A 384 7.95 13.37 -14.74
C ASP A 384 6.87 14.45 -14.57
N PHE A 385 6.78 15.01 -13.38
CA PHE A 385 5.84 16.08 -13.00
C PHE A 385 4.37 15.73 -13.17
N SER A 386 4.04 14.44 -13.15
CA SER A 386 2.67 13.98 -13.23
C SER A 386 2.35 12.94 -12.17
N SER A 387 1.09 12.90 -11.80
CA SER A 387 0.52 11.88 -10.93
C SER A 387 -0.82 11.38 -11.48
N MET A 388 -1.36 10.36 -10.86
CA MET A 388 -2.60 9.72 -11.24
C MET A 388 -3.48 9.56 -10.00
N LYS A 389 -4.76 9.88 -10.14
CA LYS A 389 -5.76 9.62 -9.11
C LYS A 389 -6.30 8.22 -9.29
N LEU A 390 -6.12 7.36 -8.30
CA LEU A 390 -6.84 6.09 -8.15
C LEU A 390 -7.99 6.28 -7.19
N GLU A 391 -9.19 5.85 -7.54
CA GLU A 391 -10.37 5.99 -6.68
C GLU A 391 -11.23 4.74 -6.73
N LYS A 392 -11.64 4.26 -5.56
CA LYS A 392 -12.68 3.25 -5.43
C LYS A 392 -14.02 3.95 -5.36
N VAL A 393 -14.78 3.87 -6.46
CA VAL A 393 -16.11 4.49 -6.56
C VAL A 393 -17.16 3.49 -6.14
N TYR A 394 -18.07 3.92 -5.29
CA TYR A 394 -19.20 3.15 -4.81
C TYR A 394 -20.47 3.69 -5.44
N SER A 395 -21.23 2.85 -6.14
CA SER A 395 -22.50 3.26 -6.71
C SER A 395 -23.51 3.55 -5.59
N THR A 396 -24.11 4.73 -5.59
CA THR A 396 -25.11 5.15 -4.60
C THR A 396 -26.53 5.13 -5.15
N THR A 397 -26.76 4.74 -6.41
CA THR A 397 -28.00 5.02 -7.12
C THR A 397 -28.95 3.83 -7.28
N ASP A 398 -28.51 2.60 -7.00
CA ASP A 398 -29.37 1.43 -7.08
C ASP A 398 -29.24 0.56 -5.81
N PRO A 399 -30.27 0.51 -4.96
CA PRO A 399 -30.24 -0.29 -3.73
C PRO A 399 -30.38 -1.81 -3.97
N GLU A 400 -30.69 -2.24 -5.19
CA GLU A 400 -30.82 -3.67 -5.54
C GLU A 400 -29.57 -4.22 -6.25
N VAL A 401 -28.63 -3.36 -6.67
CA VAL A 401 -27.36 -3.79 -7.22
C VAL A 401 -26.36 -3.91 -6.08
N GLU A 402 -25.85 -5.11 -5.87
CA GLU A 402 -24.62 -5.34 -5.10
C GLU A 402 -23.59 -4.34 -5.56
N TYR A 403 -23.17 -3.43 -4.68
CA TYR A 403 -22.37 -2.26 -5.04
C TYR A 403 -21.14 -2.67 -5.86
N PRO A 404 -21.02 -2.25 -7.12
CA PRO A 404 -19.82 -2.49 -7.87
C PRO A 404 -18.71 -1.68 -7.20
N ARG A 405 -17.84 -2.35 -6.49
CA ARG A 405 -16.62 -1.79 -5.94
C ARG A 405 -15.64 -1.60 -7.08
N GLU A 406 -15.91 -0.63 -7.93
CA GLU A 406 -15.15 -0.38 -9.15
C GLU A 406 -14.04 0.63 -8.89
N PHE A 407 -12.87 0.35 -9.43
CA PHE A 407 -11.75 1.28 -9.43
C PHE A 407 -11.80 2.14 -10.69
N TYR A 408 -11.56 3.42 -10.50
CA TYR A 408 -11.45 4.41 -11.57
C TYR A 408 -10.13 5.18 -11.47
N ILE A 409 -9.62 5.55 -12.62
CA ILE A 409 -8.49 6.45 -12.75
C ILE A 409 -8.99 7.83 -13.19
N ASN A 410 -8.51 8.87 -12.52
CA ASN A 410 -8.84 10.26 -12.80
C ASN A 410 -10.36 10.55 -12.83
N HIS A 411 -11.13 9.86 -11.98
CA HIS A 411 -12.53 10.18 -11.75
C HIS A 411 -12.66 11.43 -10.87
N SER A 412 -13.66 12.28 -11.16
CA SER A 412 -14.03 13.40 -10.30
C SER A 412 -15.50 13.75 -10.48
N GLU A 413 -16.22 13.92 -9.38
CA GLU A 413 -17.57 14.45 -9.41
C GLU A 413 -17.56 15.97 -9.57
N ALA A 414 -18.62 16.51 -10.13
CA ALA A 414 -18.81 17.95 -10.18
C ALA A 414 -18.89 18.51 -8.76
N SER A 415 -18.10 19.53 -8.47
CA SER A 415 -18.03 20.14 -7.14
C SER A 415 -18.98 21.33 -7.03
N LYS A 416 -19.73 21.38 -5.92
CA LYS A 416 -20.52 22.57 -5.56
C LYS A 416 -19.67 23.71 -4.97
N TYR A 417 -18.40 23.47 -4.67
CA TYR A 417 -17.48 24.43 -4.04
C TYR A 417 -16.51 25.08 -5.00
N ASN A 418 -16.35 24.50 -6.16
CA ASN A 418 -15.54 25.04 -7.25
C ASN A 418 -16.27 24.85 -8.58
N SER A 419 -15.70 25.36 -9.66
CA SER A 419 -16.26 25.24 -11.01
C SER A 419 -15.87 23.95 -11.71
N ASN A 420 -15.48 22.90 -10.98
CA ASN A 420 -15.06 21.65 -11.58
C ASN A 420 -16.23 20.96 -12.28
N GLU A 421 -15.97 20.54 -13.51
CA GLU A 421 -16.87 19.67 -14.25
C GLU A 421 -16.62 18.22 -13.84
N ARG A 422 -17.67 17.40 -13.98
CA ARG A 422 -17.55 15.97 -13.76
C ARG A 422 -16.61 15.35 -14.81
N VAL A 423 -15.63 14.58 -14.33
CA VAL A 423 -14.80 13.72 -15.16
C VAL A 423 -15.16 12.27 -14.82
N ARG A 424 -15.64 11.52 -15.82
CA ARG A 424 -16.00 10.12 -15.61
C ARG A 424 -14.82 9.28 -15.13
N GLY A 425 -13.64 9.62 -15.61
CA GLY A 425 -12.46 8.78 -15.43
C GLY A 425 -12.51 7.47 -16.24
N SER A 426 -11.46 6.70 -16.16
CA SER A 426 -11.33 5.40 -16.84
C SER A 426 -11.50 4.28 -15.83
N ARG A 427 -12.46 3.37 -16.09
CA ARG A 427 -12.70 2.22 -15.23
C ARG A 427 -11.60 1.19 -15.40
N VAL A 428 -11.10 0.69 -14.28
CA VAL A 428 -10.09 -0.37 -14.25
C VAL A 428 -10.78 -1.72 -14.23
N THR A 429 -10.34 -2.61 -15.11
CA THR A 429 -10.76 -4.01 -15.13
C THR A 429 -9.54 -4.92 -15.12
N VAL A 430 -9.70 -6.05 -14.46
CA VAL A 430 -8.63 -7.05 -14.38
C VAL A 430 -8.75 -7.96 -15.60
N PRO A 431 -7.67 -8.19 -16.38
CA PRO A 431 -7.70 -9.12 -17.52
C PRO A 431 -8.05 -10.55 -17.12
N ASP A 432 -8.59 -11.35 -18.04
CA ASP A 432 -8.86 -12.77 -17.79
C ASP A 432 -7.58 -13.64 -17.82
N ALA A 433 -6.53 -13.16 -18.49
CA ALA A 433 -5.22 -13.81 -18.54
C ALA A 433 -4.32 -13.40 -17.35
N ASP A 434 -3.20 -14.08 -17.17
CA ASP A 434 -2.17 -13.71 -16.22
C ASP A 434 -1.73 -12.26 -16.45
N ASN A 435 -1.88 -11.42 -15.46
CA ASN A 435 -1.67 -9.97 -15.59
C ASN A 435 -0.50 -9.43 -14.77
N PHE A 436 0.34 -10.28 -14.21
CA PHE A 436 1.53 -9.86 -13.49
C PHE A 436 2.71 -10.82 -13.70
N SER A 437 3.91 -10.29 -13.55
CA SER A 437 5.20 -10.95 -13.63
C SER A 437 6.01 -10.67 -12.37
N LEU A 438 7.33 -10.85 -12.40
CA LEU A 438 8.22 -10.49 -11.29
C LEU A 438 8.16 -8.99 -10.93
N ASN A 439 8.04 -8.12 -11.92
CA ASN A 439 8.19 -6.67 -11.72
C ASN A 439 7.10 -5.83 -12.41
N VAL A 440 6.16 -6.44 -13.09
CA VAL A 440 5.09 -5.73 -13.80
C VAL A 440 3.75 -6.36 -13.50
N ALA A 441 2.77 -5.51 -13.23
CA ALA A 441 1.35 -5.85 -13.32
C ALA A 441 0.68 -4.96 -14.36
N TYR A 442 -0.34 -5.47 -15.09
CA TYR A 442 -1.12 -4.64 -15.99
C TYR A 442 -2.62 -4.83 -15.78
N TYR A 443 -3.36 -3.76 -16.03
CA TYR A 443 -4.81 -3.72 -15.94
C TYR A 443 -5.38 -3.09 -17.19
N TYR A 444 -6.59 -3.51 -17.59
CA TYR A 444 -7.30 -2.84 -18.66
C TYR A 444 -8.03 -1.61 -18.15
N VAL A 445 -8.09 -0.60 -19.00
CA VAL A 445 -8.89 0.60 -18.77
C VAL A 445 -9.85 0.81 -19.94
N ASP A 446 -11.02 1.36 -19.63
CA ASP A 446 -12.09 1.51 -20.61
C ASP A 446 -12.05 2.87 -21.34
N ASP A 447 -10.98 3.65 -21.15
CA ASP A 447 -10.71 4.90 -21.89
C ASP A 447 -9.23 5.24 -21.85
N VAL A 448 -8.77 6.11 -22.75
CA VAL A 448 -7.40 6.60 -22.76
C VAL A 448 -7.11 7.46 -21.52
N LEU A 449 -5.91 7.37 -21.00
CA LEU A 449 -5.44 8.17 -19.89
C LEU A 449 -4.54 9.29 -20.40
N ALA A 450 -4.75 10.49 -19.89
CA ALA A 450 -3.89 11.61 -20.19
C ALA A 450 -3.82 12.59 -19.01
N TYR A 451 -2.66 13.16 -18.78
CA TYR A 451 -2.47 14.28 -17.87
C TYR A 451 -2.73 15.59 -18.62
N ASP A 452 -3.88 15.64 -19.28
CA ASP A 452 -4.30 16.75 -20.13
C ASP A 452 -4.91 17.91 -19.32
N GLN A 453 -5.27 18.97 -20.01
CA GLN A 453 -5.86 20.14 -19.38
C GLN A 453 -7.17 19.83 -18.62
N THR A 454 -7.99 18.92 -19.14
CA THR A 454 -9.24 18.51 -18.48
C THR A 454 -8.94 17.82 -17.16
N THR A 455 -8.01 16.89 -17.15
CA THR A 455 -7.57 16.19 -15.94
C THR A 455 -7.01 17.17 -14.92
N ARG A 456 -6.08 18.03 -15.31
CA ARG A 456 -5.46 18.99 -14.40
C ARG A 456 -6.48 19.97 -13.81
N ASN A 457 -7.42 20.48 -14.61
CA ASN A 457 -8.37 21.49 -14.15
C ASN A 457 -9.53 20.93 -13.32
N ASN A 458 -10.00 19.73 -13.60
CA ASN A 458 -11.21 19.19 -12.99
C ASN A 458 -10.92 18.08 -11.95
N VAL A 459 -9.89 17.26 -12.16
CA VAL A 459 -9.56 16.19 -11.21
C VAL A 459 -8.69 16.72 -10.07
N TYR A 460 -7.70 17.57 -10.38
CA TYR A 460 -6.74 18.10 -9.41
C TYR A 460 -7.18 19.38 -8.68
N ASN A 461 -8.23 20.04 -9.15
CA ASN A 461 -8.74 21.23 -8.47
C ASN A 461 -9.62 20.80 -7.27
N THR A 462 -9.04 20.06 -6.36
CA THR A 462 -9.63 19.54 -5.12
C THR A 462 -8.57 19.47 -4.03
N ARG A 463 -8.95 19.15 -2.81
CA ARG A 463 -8.00 18.81 -1.75
C ARG A 463 -7.33 17.46 -2.07
N LEU A 464 -6.04 17.50 -2.32
CA LEU A 464 -5.22 16.32 -2.56
C LEU A 464 -4.71 15.83 -1.21
N ARG A 465 -5.23 14.71 -0.73
CA ARG A 465 -4.72 14.04 0.46
C ARG A 465 -3.86 12.87 0.03
N ILE A 466 -2.64 12.82 0.50
CA ILE A 466 -1.60 11.90 0.07
C ILE A 466 -1.03 11.23 1.30
N ASP A 467 -1.26 9.94 1.42
CA ASP A 467 -0.68 9.10 2.46
C ASP A 467 0.84 9.01 2.25
N PHE A 468 1.63 9.20 3.30
CA PHE A 468 3.08 9.12 3.19
C PHE A 468 3.57 7.73 2.79
N GLN A 469 2.87 6.66 3.13
CA GLN A 469 3.24 5.33 2.69
C GLN A 469 3.04 5.10 1.19
N THR A 470 2.22 5.93 0.54
CA THR A 470 2.01 5.88 -0.91
C THR A 470 2.93 6.81 -1.69
N VAL A 471 3.65 7.73 -1.03
CA VAL A 471 4.56 8.65 -1.74
C VAL A 471 5.73 7.91 -2.36
N TRP A 472 6.34 6.96 -1.63
CA TRP A 472 7.57 6.31 -2.03
C TRP A 472 7.33 4.91 -2.60
N PRO A 473 7.71 4.67 -3.86
CA PRO A 473 7.48 3.38 -4.53
C PRO A 473 8.19 2.21 -3.83
N GLU A 474 9.33 2.45 -3.19
CA GLU A 474 10.07 1.43 -2.47
C GLU A 474 9.24 0.77 -1.35
N LEU A 475 8.35 1.53 -0.70
CA LEU A 475 7.49 0.99 0.35
C LEU A 475 6.44 0.02 -0.22
N THR A 476 5.93 0.30 -1.41
CA THR A 476 4.98 -0.58 -2.11
C THR A 476 5.67 -1.80 -2.71
N ASN A 477 6.78 -1.58 -3.42
CA ASN A 477 7.51 -2.64 -4.13
C ASN A 477 8.14 -3.68 -3.19
N ASN A 478 8.38 -3.32 -1.93
CA ASN A 478 9.04 -4.17 -0.94
C ASN A 478 8.16 -4.51 0.26
N ASP A 479 6.82 -4.48 0.07
CA ASP A 479 5.79 -4.86 1.05
C ASP A 479 5.92 -4.19 2.44
N MET A 480 6.47 -3.01 2.48
CA MET A 480 6.47 -2.21 3.71
C MET A 480 5.14 -1.45 3.86
N ARG A 481 4.50 -1.07 2.75
CA ARG A 481 3.15 -0.51 2.74
C ARG A 481 2.12 -1.64 2.87
N LEU A 482 1.09 -1.43 3.71
CA LEU A 482 0.03 -2.42 3.99
C LEU A 482 0.61 -3.78 4.43
N ASN A 483 1.66 -3.75 5.21
CA ASN A 483 2.42 -4.89 5.67
C ASN A 483 1.68 -5.61 6.81
N GLY A 484 1.28 -6.84 6.55
CA GLY A 484 0.59 -7.71 7.49
C GLY A 484 -0.92 -7.49 7.59
N ASP A 485 -1.57 -8.29 8.45
CA ASP A 485 -3.00 -8.17 8.76
C ASP A 485 -3.17 -7.43 10.09
N PRO A 486 -3.75 -6.23 10.09
CA PRO A 486 -3.95 -5.48 11.33
C PRO A 486 -4.92 -6.18 12.32
N ARG A 487 -5.72 -7.15 11.88
CA ARG A 487 -6.58 -7.97 12.76
C ARG A 487 -5.73 -8.91 13.62
N GLU A 488 -4.68 -9.46 13.06
CA GLU A 488 -3.72 -10.30 13.77
C GLU A 488 -2.87 -9.47 14.75
N ALA A 489 -2.55 -8.23 14.40
CA ALA A 489 -1.83 -7.31 15.26
C ALA A 489 -2.63 -6.90 16.52
N TYR A 490 -3.94 -7.12 16.53
CA TYR A 490 -4.78 -6.87 17.70
C TYR A 490 -4.56 -7.87 18.84
N ASN A 491 -4.14 -9.07 18.53
CA ASN A 491 -3.79 -10.03 19.57
C ASN A 491 -2.51 -9.57 20.28
N GLU A 492 -2.58 -9.24 21.57
CA GLU A 492 -1.43 -8.80 22.38
C GLU A 492 -0.20 -9.72 22.29
N ALA A 493 -0.44 -11.01 21.96
CA ALA A 493 0.61 -11.97 21.70
C ALA A 493 1.43 -11.66 20.43
N ALA A 494 0.84 -10.97 19.46
CA ALA A 494 1.52 -10.58 18.23
C ALA A 494 2.45 -9.36 18.43
N ASP A 495 2.29 -8.60 19.51
CA ASP A 495 3.16 -7.48 19.87
C ASP A 495 4.39 -7.93 20.69
N ASN A 496 4.52 -9.23 20.93
CA ASN A 496 5.68 -9.79 21.62
C ASN A 496 6.85 -9.94 20.66
N SER A 497 7.98 -9.33 21.04
CA SER A 497 9.27 -9.45 20.37
C SER A 497 9.73 -10.88 20.11
N GLU A 498 9.23 -11.87 20.87
CA GLU A 498 9.59 -13.29 20.73
C GLU A 498 8.94 -13.98 19.52
N THR A 499 7.79 -13.52 19.06
CA THR A 499 7.09 -14.12 17.92
C THR A 499 7.38 -13.41 16.60
N GLY A 500 8.10 -12.28 16.65
CA GLY A 500 8.45 -11.50 15.45
C GLY A 500 7.26 -10.86 14.72
N GLY A 501 6.07 -10.89 15.31
CA GLY A 501 4.89 -10.23 14.72
C GLY A 501 4.49 -10.73 13.33
N LYS A 502 4.75 -11.97 13.01
CA LYS A 502 4.68 -12.53 11.65
C LYS A 502 3.30 -12.44 11.00
N ALA A 503 2.23 -12.68 11.75
CA ALA A 503 0.88 -12.56 11.22
C ALA A 503 0.43 -11.10 11.08
N GLY A 504 0.85 -10.23 12.00
CA GLY A 504 0.54 -8.80 12.01
C GLY A 504 1.52 -7.92 11.23
N GLY A 505 2.44 -8.51 10.46
CA GLY A 505 3.48 -7.79 9.72
C GLY A 505 4.68 -7.38 10.58
N PHE A 506 5.57 -6.61 9.98
CA PHE A 506 6.82 -6.18 10.59
C PHE A 506 6.92 -4.65 10.68
N ASN A 507 7.67 -4.16 11.67
CA ASN A 507 8.15 -2.79 11.68
C ASN A 507 9.49 -2.77 10.95
N TYR A 508 9.63 -1.89 9.98
CA TYR A 508 10.85 -1.74 9.19
C TYR A 508 11.58 -0.45 9.55
N TYR A 509 12.87 -0.43 9.34
CA TYR A 509 13.60 0.81 9.17
C TYR A 509 14.14 0.89 7.75
N ALA A 510 14.13 2.07 7.16
CA ALA A 510 14.78 2.29 5.89
C ALA A 510 16.25 2.67 6.14
N PRO A 511 17.22 1.90 5.62
CA PRO A 511 18.61 2.35 5.56
C PRO A 511 18.72 3.68 4.82
N LYS A 512 19.72 4.49 5.14
CA LYS A 512 19.96 5.74 4.43
C LYS A 512 20.23 5.48 2.95
N GLY A 513 19.57 6.24 2.08
CA GLY A 513 19.62 6.04 0.63
C GLY A 513 18.71 4.94 0.09
N TYR A 514 18.03 4.19 0.96
CA TYR A 514 17.08 3.15 0.52
C TYR A 514 15.85 3.73 -0.19
N ILE A 515 15.31 4.84 0.32
CA ILE A 515 14.17 5.55 -0.29
C ILE A 515 14.71 6.69 -1.13
N GLU A 516 14.41 6.68 -2.42
CA GLU A 516 14.88 7.72 -3.33
C GLU A 516 14.27 9.09 -3.00
N GLY A 517 15.10 10.13 -2.98
CA GLY A 517 14.66 11.50 -2.71
C GLY A 517 14.26 11.77 -1.26
N VAL A 518 14.62 10.88 -0.33
CA VAL A 518 14.47 11.08 1.11
C VAL A 518 15.84 11.15 1.78
N GLU A 519 16.11 12.28 2.43
CA GLU A 519 17.33 12.51 3.20
C GLU A 519 16.98 12.70 4.67
N PHE A 520 17.73 12.11 5.57
CA PHE A 520 17.57 12.29 7.02
C PHE A 520 18.91 12.26 7.76
N SER A 521 18.94 12.83 8.97
CA SER A 521 20.17 12.97 9.73
C SER A 521 20.74 11.61 10.17
N GLU A 522 22.07 11.51 10.29
CA GLU A 522 22.79 10.32 10.76
C GLU A 522 22.36 9.83 12.15
N THR A 523 21.80 10.72 12.95
CA THR A 523 21.33 10.41 14.32
C THR A 523 19.87 10.00 14.35
N SER A 524 19.20 9.90 13.20
CA SER A 524 17.79 9.54 13.06
C SER A 524 17.63 8.13 12.51
N VAL A 525 16.52 7.49 12.89
CA VAL A 525 16.04 6.24 12.32
C VAL A 525 14.73 6.53 11.60
N PHE A 526 14.68 6.21 10.33
CA PHE A 526 13.45 6.27 9.54
C PHE A 526 12.72 4.94 9.68
N MET A 527 11.56 4.97 10.33
CA MET A 527 10.78 3.77 10.65
C MET A 527 9.47 3.77 9.88
N VAL A 528 9.12 2.60 9.35
CA VAL A 528 7.81 2.30 8.77
C VAL A 528 7.12 1.33 9.70
N HIS A 529 6.09 1.80 10.39
CA HIS A 529 5.34 0.98 11.32
C HIS A 529 4.31 0.15 10.56
N ARG A 530 4.17 -1.10 10.99
CA ARG A 530 3.07 -1.95 10.51
C ARG A 530 1.72 -1.40 10.94
N PRO A 531 0.64 -1.60 10.18
CA PRO A 531 -0.70 -1.22 10.57
C PRO A 531 -1.08 -1.87 11.90
N LYS A 532 -1.73 -1.11 12.77
CA LYS A 532 -2.25 -1.58 14.06
C LYS A 532 -3.75 -1.33 14.18
N LEU A 533 -4.48 -2.34 14.57
CA LEU A 533 -5.87 -2.19 14.96
C LEU A 533 -5.97 -1.21 16.14
N ARG A 534 -6.92 -0.27 16.07
CA ARG A 534 -7.14 0.80 17.06
C ARG A 534 -6.06 1.87 17.14
N TRP A 535 -5.15 1.92 16.21
CA TRP A 535 -4.41 3.15 16.03
C TRP A 535 -5.34 4.19 15.40
N TRP A 536 -5.22 5.41 15.93
CA TRP A 536 -6.03 6.53 15.49
C TRP A 536 -5.40 7.22 14.28
N ASP A 537 -4.48 6.54 13.63
CA ASP A 537 -3.66 7.04 12.55
C ASP A 537 -4.37 6.84 11.21
N PHE A 538 -4.06 7.66 10.23
CA PHE A 538 -4.64 7.55 8.90
C PHE A 538 -4.16 6.26 8.25
N GLY A 539 -5.09 5.45 7.76
CA GLY A 539 -4.75 4.14 7.21
C GLY A 539 -4.33 3.08 8.23
N GLY A 540 -4.14 3.45 9.50
CA GLY A 540 -3.75 2.54 10.59
C GLY A 540 -2.25 2.23 10.64
N ASP A 541 -1.43 2.89 9.86
CA ASP A 541 0.02 2.78 9.80
C ASP A 541 0.68 4.14 10.03
N GLU A 542 1.98 4.17 10.27
CA GLU A 542 2.70 5.39 10.64
C GLU A 542 4.13 5.35 10.10
N ILE A 543 4.61 6.47 9.58
CA ILE A 543 6.02 6.69 9.32
C ILE A 543 6.58 7.64 10.37
N THR A 544 7.68 7.24 10.99
CA THR A 544 8.31 8.01 12.05
C THR A 544 9.78 8.22 11.74
N VAL A 545 10.23 9.47 11.79
CA VAL A 545 11.67 9.79 11.79
C VAL A 545 12.07 10.16 13.20
N GLN A 546 12.82 9.28 13.84
CA GLN A 546 13.13 9.36 15.27
C GLN A 546 14.61 9.58 15.53
N GLY A 547 14.89 10.51 16.46
CA GLY A 547 16.25 10.83 16.88
C GLY A 547 16.28 12.10 17.74
N SER A 548 17.37 12.28 18.51
CA SER A 548 17.54 13.45 19.39
C SER A 548 17.54 14.79 18.65
N SER A 549 17.82 14.76 17.37
CA SER A 549 17.84 15.92 16.46
C SER A 549 17.42 15.47 15.08
N TYR A 550 16.13 15.13 14.94
CA TYR A 550 15.64 14.71 13.64
C TYR A 550 15.76 15.86 12.61
N ASP A 551 16.10 15.46 11.41
CA ASP A 551 16.19 16.31 10.23
C ASP A 551 15.82 15.44 9.05
N VAL A 552 14.71 15.71 8.40
CA VAL A 552 14.22 14.91 7.27
C VAL A 552 13.79 15.84 6.15
N GLU A 553 14.23 15.52 4.95
CA GLU A 553 13.87 16.18 3.70
C GLU A 553 13.36 15.17 2.70
N PHE A 554 12.32 15.52 1.96
CA PHE A 554 11.78 14.69 0.89
C PHE A 554 11.16 15.54 -0.23
N LYS A 555 11.07 14.93 -1.41
CA LYS A 555 10.41 15.55 -2.57
C LYS A 555 8.91 15.64 -2.34
N LEU A 556 8.31 16.75 -2.76
CA LEU A 556 6.84 16.86 -2.80
C LEU A 556 6.28 16.00 -3.93
N PRO A 557 5.08 15.41 -3.73
CA PRO A 557 4.39 14.70 -4.80
C PRO A 557 4.11 15.61 -6.00
N HIS A 558 4.08 15.02 -7.18
CA HIS A 558 3.79 15.74 -8.40
C HIS A 558 2.32 16.15 -8.48
N VAL A 559 2.08 17.43 -8.58
CA VAL A 559 0.76 18.03 -8.77
C VAL A 559 0.83 19.10 -9.85
N PRO A 560 -0.30 19.52 -10.47
CA PRO A 560 -0.28 20.58 -11.47
C PRO A 560 0.36 21.86 -10.94
N PRO A 561 1.07 22.63 -11.78
CA PRO A 561 1.61 23.93 -11.40
C PRO A 561 0.53 24.87 -10.86
N GLY A 562 0.83 25.53 -9.75
CA GLY A 562 -0.13 26.41 -9.08
C GLY A 562 0.30 26.72 -7.65
N THR A 563 -0.54 27.47 -6.94
CA THR A 563 -0.30 27.77 -5.53
C THR A 563 -1.20 26.92 -4.65
N TYR A 564 -0.60 26.29 -3.68
CA TYR A 564 -1.24 25.34 -2.76
C TYR A 564 -0.98 25.73 -1.32
N GLU A 565 -1.94 25.49 -0.46
CA GLU A 565 -1.70 25.39 0.97
C GLU A 565 -1.20 23.98 1.30
N LEU A 566 0.02 23.88 1.81
CA LEU A 566 0.59 22.61 2.28
C LEU A 566 0.21 22.39 3.74
N ARG A 567 -0.37 21.23 4.01
CA ARG A 567 -0.72 20.77 5.35
C ARG A 567 -0.09 19.41 5.62
N ILE A 568 0.25 19.15 6.88
CA ILE A 568 0.62 17.81 7.35
C ILE A 568 -0.36 17.37 8.43
N ALA A 569 -0.62 16.08 8.47
CA ALA A 569 -1.34 15.44 9.57
C ALA A 569 -0.37 14.63 10.42
N TYR A 570 -0.60 14.69 11.72
CA TYR A 570 0.21 13.97 12.72
C TYR A 570 -0.59 13.75 14.00
N PRO A 571 -0.29 12.70 14.78
CA PRO A 571 -0.85 12.51 16.10
C PRO A 571 -0.25 13.56 17.07
N GLY A 572 -1.06 14.54 17.43
CA GLY A 572 -0.69 15.58 18.36
C GLY A 572 -0.86 15.17 19.84
N GLY A 573 -0.45 16.07 20.76
CA GLY A 573 -0.60 15.84 22.21
C GLY A 573 0.45 14.94 22.83
N VAL A 574 1.49 14.57 22.10
CA VAL A 574 2.61 13.73 22.56
C VAL A 574 3.86 14.58 22.76
N GLY A 575 4.37 14.64 23.99
CA GLY A 575 5.44 15.56 24.37
C GLY A 575 6.77 15.37 23.62
N ASN A 576 7.04 14.19 23.07
CA ASN A 576 8.25 13.88 22.32
C ASN A 576 8.21 14.30 20.84
N ARG A 577 7.12 14.87 20.33
CA ARG A 577 7.04 15.31 18.90
C ARG A 577 7.96 16.51 18.61
N GLY A 578 8.23 17.34 19.61
CA GLY A 578 9.17 18.46 19.49
C GLY A 578 8.64 19.64 18.70
N ILE A 579 9.56 20.53 18.34
CA ILE A 579 9.32 21.72 17.51
C ILE A 579 10.19 21.63 16.27
N ALA A 580 9.61 21.76 15.08
CA ALA A 580 10.30 21.69 13.82
C ALA A 580 10.27 23.01 13.04
N GLN A 581 11.41 23.45 12.54
CA GLN A 581 11.46 24.45 11.47
C GLN A 581 11.24 23.76 10.13
N VAL A 582 10.35 24.33 9.34
CA VAL A 582 10.06 23.86 7.99
C VAL A 582 10.88 24.68 6.99
N TYR A 583 11.37 23.99 5.97
CA TYR A 583 12.00 24.59 4.80
C TYR A 583 11.29 24.10 3.54
N LEU A 584 11.14 24.96 2.56
CA LEU A 584 10.69 24.65 1.20
C LEU A 584 11.79 25.05 0.25
N ASP A 585 12.33 24.12 -0.52
CA ASP A 585 13.47 24.36 -1.41
C ASP A 585 14.61 25.08 -0.65
N ASP A 586 14.99 24.59 0.52
CA ASP A 586 15.97 25.17 1.46
C ASP A 586 15.63 26.56 2.05
N VAL A 587 14.48 27.12 1.73
CA VAL A 587 14.04 28.42 2.26
C VAL A 587 13.16 28.18 3.50
N PRO A 588 13.53 28.74 4.70
CA PRO A 588 12.74 28.56 5.91
C PRO A 588 11.35 29.20 5.77
N GLN A 589 10.34 28.46 6.19
CA GLN A 589 8.93 28.86 6.13
C GLN A 589 8.39 29.22 7.49
N GLY A 590 7.91 30.45 7.64
CA GLY A 590 7.21 30.91 8.84
C GLY A 590 7.95 30.66 10.17
N LEU A 591 7.17 30.54 11.24
CA LEU A 591 7.65 30.16 12.56
C LEU A 591 7.72 28.64 12.72
N PRO A 592 8.64 28.12 13.55
CA PRO A 592 8.69 26.69 13.84
C PRO A 592 7.35 26.15 14.34
N ILE A 593 7.01 24.95 13.87
CA ILE A 593 5.76 24.26 14.23
C ILE A 593 5.99 23.46 15.51
N ASP A 594 5.16 23.73 16.53
CA ASP A 594 5.14 22.92 17.75
C ASP A 594 4.15 21.78 17.62
N MET A 595 4.65 20.56 17.46
CA MET A 595 3.85 19.35 17.25
C MET A 595 3.45 18.65 18.55
N ARG A 596 3.77 19.21 19.70
CA ARG A 596 3.42 18.64 21.02
C ARG A 596 1.98 18.91 21.42
N TYR A 597 1.30 19.83 20.74
CA TYR A 597 -0.07 20.22 21.06
C TYR A 597 -1.08 19.30 20.39
N GLY A 598 -2.04 18.83 21.20
CA GLY A 598 -3.17 18.06 20.69
C GLY A 598 -4.37 18.94 20.35
N GLY A 599 -5.38 18.34 19.75
CA GLY A 599 -6.59 19.05 19.28
C GLY A 599 -7.38 19.79 20.37
N SER A 600 -7.29 19.36 21.64
CA SER A 600 -7.94 20.01 22.79
C SER A 600 -7.14 21.18 23.40
N ASP A 601 -5.90 21.41 22.96
CA ASP A 601 -5.09 22.51 23.47
C ASP A 601 -5.66 23.86 23.00
N SER A 602 -5.69 24.86 23.90
CA SER A 602 -6.23 26.17 23.57
C SER A 602 -5.51 26.91 22.45
N ARG A 603 -4.23 26.57 22.18
CA ARG A 603 -3.43 27.07 21.07
C ARG A 603 -3.84 26.47 19.73
N VAL A 604 -4.55 25.35 19.77
CA VAL A 604 -5.12 24.68 18.61
C VAL A 604 -6.59 25.08 18.44
N ALA A 605 -7.39 24.79 19.45
CA ALA A 605 -8.85 24.93 19.40
C ALA A 605 -9.38 26.30 19.89
N GLY A 606 -8.50 27.17 20.38
CA GLY A 606 -8.87 28.48 20.92
C GLY A 606 -9.31 28.44 22.39
N LEU A 607 -9.54 29.63 22.96
CA LEU A 607 -10.04 29.79 24.30
C LEU A 607 -11.56 29.92 24.31
N TYR A 608 -12.24 28.86 24.71
CA TYR A 608 -13.68 28.88 24.93
C TYR A 608 -14.06 28.04 26.15
N ASN A 609 -15.08 28.47 26.92
CA ASN A 609 -15.61 27.74 28.08
C ASN A 609 -14.57 27.19 29.07
N GLY A 610 -13.76 28.09 29.67
CA GLY A 610 -12.85 27.69 30.76
C GLY A 610 -11.61 26.92 30.35
N GLY A 611 -11.22 26.99 29.07
CA GLY A 611 -9.95 26.41 28.58
C GLY A 611 -10.07 25.11 27.81
N SER A 612 -11.27 24.63 27.59
CA SER A 612 -11.47 23.41 26.79
C SER A 612 -11.57 23.63 25.26
N GLY A 613 -11.36 24.85 24.82
CA GLY A 613 -11.10 25.21 23.43
C GLY A 613 -12.27 25.14 22.45
N TRP A 614 -13.34 24.42 22.72
CA TRP A 614 -14.44 24.25 21.78
C TRP A 614 -15.76 24.81 22.32
N ARG A 615 -16.57 25.36 21.42
CA ARG A 615 -17.94 25.65 21.74
C ARG A 615 -18.67 24.34 22.00
N ASN A 616 -18.84 24.05 23.29
CA ASN A 616 -19.75 23.02 23.72
C ASN A 616 -21.16 23.58 23.65
N LYS A 617 -22.05 22.85 23.14
CA LYS A 617 -23.46 23.15 23.24
C LYS A 617 -24.06 22.97 24.55
N ASP A 618 -25.22 23.61 24.66
CA ASP A 618 -26.04 23.57 25.82
C ASP A 618 -26.07 22.20 26.49
N GLU A 619 -26.11 22.23 27.81
CA GLU A 619 -25.97 21.12 28.74
C GLU A 619 -26.97 19.97 28.51
N ASN A 620 -27.92 20.13 27.61
CA ASN A 620 -28.97 19.15 27.30
C ASN A 620 -28.78 18.41 25.97
N SER A 621 -27.73 18.70 25.23
CA SER A 621 -27.50 18.06 23.95
C SER A 621 -26.68 16.77 24.08
N ASN A 622 -27.03 15.75 23.33
CA ASN A 622 -26.33 14.47 23.26
C ASN A 622 -24.90 14.58 22.63
N GLY A 623 -24.23 15.71 22.77
CA GLY A 623 -22.91 15.96 22.18
C GLY A 623 -22.93 16.22 20.67
N ILE A 624 -24.08 16.54 20.11
CA ILE A 624 -24.23 16.85 18.68
C ILE A 624 -24.10 18.36 18.48
N TYR A 625 -23.13 18.78 17.66
CA TYR A 625 -22.93 20.17 17.27
C TYR A 625 -23.85 20.58 16.14
N THR A 626 -24.31 21.85 16.14
CA THR A 626 -24.96 22.42 14.95
C THR A 626 -23.92 22.70 13.87
N THR A 627 -24.41 22.91 12.65
CA THR A 627 -23.57 23.30 11.51
C THR A 627 -22.81 24.60 11.82
N GLU A 628 -23.47 25.59 12.42
CA GLU A 628 -22.89 26.89 12.76
C GLU A 628 -21.76 26.76 13.79
N GLU A 629 -21.90 25.82 14.74
CA GLU A 629 -20.84 25.58 15.73
C GLU A 629 -19.65 24.85 15.16
N LEU A 630 -19.90 23.90 14.27
CA LEU A 630 -18.83 23.22 13.53
C LEU A 630 -18.05 24.23 12.69
N GLU A 631 -18.75 25.12 12.00
CA GLU A 631 -18.14 26.20 11.20
C GLU A 631 -17.33 27.17 12.05
N GLU A 632 -17.87 27.60 13.19
CA GLU A 632 -17.17 28.51 14.10
C GLU A 632 -15.91 27.86 14.69
N ASN A 633 -16.00 26.59 15.11
CA ASN A 633 -14.87 25.86 15.62
C ASN A 633 -13.80 25.66 14.55
N ALA A 634 -14.19 25.29 13.33
CA ALA A 634 -13.29 25.17 12.19
C ALA A 634 -12.59 26.51 11.90
N ARG A 635 -13.34 27.62 11.96
CA ARG A 635 -12.79 28.96 11.76
C ARG A 635 -11.76 29.34 12.82
N VAL A 636 -12.02 29.02 14.10
CA VAL A 636 -11.08 29.28 15.19
C VAL A 636 -9.81 28.47 15.01
N MET A 637 -9.92 27.18 14.70
CA MET A 637 -8.76 26.33 14.43
C MET A 637 -7.94 26.86 13.24
N LYS A 638 -8.61 27.20 12.14
CA LYS A 638 -7.96 27.76 10.95
C LYS A 638 -7.18 29.04 11.28
N ASN A 639 -7.72 29.93 12.09
CA ASN A 639 -7.02 31.13 12.56
C ASN A 639 -5.75 30.82 13.35
N ASN A 640 -5.72 29.68 14.04
CA ASN A 640 -4.55 29.19 14.75
C ASN A 640 -3.61 28.35 13.85
N GLY A 641 -3.94 28.19 12.58
CA GLY A 641 -3.18 27.41 11.59
C GLY A 641 -3.41 25.90 11.67
N TYR A 642 -4.54 25.48 12.23
CA TYR A 642 -4.91 24.07 12.35
C TYR A 642 -6.24 23.77 11.65
N TYR A 643 -6.39 22.52 11.30
CA TYR A 643 -7.63 21.96 10.79
C TYR A 643 -7.95 20.71 11.59
N SER A 644 -9.24 20.45 11.81
CA SER A 644 -9.67 19.17 12.35
C SER A 644 -9.31 18.04 11.39
N ALA A 645 -9.27 16.82 11.91
CA ALA A 645 -9.15 15.66 11.03
C ALA A 645 -10.27 15.70 9.97
N GLY A 646 -9.92 15.50 8.71
CA GLY A 646 -10.89 15.54 7.62
C GLY A 646 -11.87 14.37 7.69
N LYS A 647 -12.97 14.44 6.92
CA LYS A 647 -13.87 13.29 6.78
C LYS A 647 -13.14 12.08 6.26
N SER A 648 -13.45 10.95 6.83
CA SER A 648 -12.87 9.67 6.50
C SER A 648 -13.95 8.69 6.06
N VAL A 649 -13.54 7.74 5.23
CA VAL A 649 -14.36 6.59 4.91
C VAL A 649 -13.97 5.49 5.89
N ILE A 650 -14.93 4.93 6.62
CA ILE A 650 -14.69 3.70 7.36
C ILE A 650 -14.81 2.55 6.37
N CYS A 651 -13.71 1.94 6.04
CA CYS A 651 -13.67 0.77 5.16
C CYS A 651 -13.93 -0.53 5.92
N TYR A 652 -13.86 -0.51 7.26
CA TYR A 652 -14.03 -1.70 8.09
C TYR A 652 -14.58 -1.34 9.47
N ASN A 653 -15.51 -2.17 9.99
CA ASN A 653 -16.00 -2.08 11.36
C ASN A 653 -15.66 -3.40 12.07
N ALA A 654 -15.19 -3.37 13.34
CA ALA A 654 -14.75 -4.56 14.05
C ALA A 654 -15.84 -5.66 14.05
N GLY A 655 -15.54 -6.74 13.34
CA GLY A 655 -16.42 -7.88 13.20
C GLY A 655 -17.23 -7.97 11.92
N ASN A 656 -17.38 -6.87 11.15
CA ASN A 656 -18.03 -6.91 9.85
C ASN A 656 -17.31 -5.96 8.91
N ILE A 657 -16.89 -6.45 7.75
CA ILE A 657 -16.54 -5.58 6.63
C ILE A 657 -17.85 -4.91 6.24
N PRO A 658 -18.01 -3.58 6.35
CA PRO A 658 -19.23 -2.95 5.90
C PRO A 658 -19.35 -3.20 4.40
N GLU A 659 -20.47 -3.72 3.98
CA GLU A 659 -20.84 -3.87 2.56
C GLU A 659 -20.77 -2.53 1.83
N GLN A 660 -20.76 -1.43 2.58
CA GLN A 660 -20.64 -0.06 2.09
C GLN A 660 -19.66 0.73 2.94
N PRO A 661 -18.79 1.56 2.32
CA PRO A 661 -18.04 2.54 3.07
C PRO A 661 -19.04 3.51 3.69
N GLN A 662 -19.11 3.50 4.98
CA GLN A 662 -19.86 4.52 5.69
C GLN A 662 -18.98 5.77 5.76
N TYR A 663 -19.36 6.82 5.04
CA TYR A 663 -18.88 8.14 5.36
C TYR A 663 -19.39 8.47 6.76
N VAL A 664 -18.56 8.23 7.75
CA VAL A 664 -18.91 8.63 9.09
C VAL A 664 -18.63 10.12 9.18
N PRO A 665 -19.69 10.95 9.35
CA PRO A 665 -19.46 12.27 9.85
C PRO A 665 -18.72 12.05 11.18
N MET A 666 -17.52 12.60 11.29
CA MET A 666 -16.76 12.48 12.51
C MET A 666 -17.65 12.98 13.64
N SER A 667 -17.94 12.09 14.61
CA SER A 667 -18.71 12.50 15.75
C SER A 667 -17.95 13.63 16.45
N SER A 668 -18.65 14.56 17.04
CA SER A 668 -18.09 15.68 17.78
C SER A 668 -16.98 15.26 18.75
N ASN A 669 -17.07 14.09 19.34
CA ASN A 669 -16.07 13.57 20.27
C ASN A 669 -14.78 13.09 19.58
N VAL A 670 -14.86 12.63 18.35
CA VAL A 670 -13.69 12.16 17.58
C VAL A 670 -12.88 13.35 17.05
N LEU A 671 -13.53 14.46 16.73
CA LEU A 671 -12.86 15.66 16.24
C LEU A 671 -11.86 16.27 17.22
N TYR A 672 -12.02 16.04 18.52
CA TYR A 672 -11.25 16.74 19.55
C TYR A 672 -10.36 15.86 20.41
N ASN A 673 -10.93 14.76 20.88
CA ASN A 673 -10.28 13.91 21.87
C ASN A 673 -9.30 12.94 21.22
N VAL A 674 -9.42 12.73 19.93
CA VAL A 674 -8.54 11.88 19.19
C VAL A 674 -7.66 12.78 18.35
N ALA A 675 -6.59 13.16 18.95
CA ALA A 675 -5.59 14.06 18.42
C ALA A 675 -4.79 13.45 17.23
N SER A 676 -5.15 12.26 16.77
CA SER A 676 -4.34 11.46 15.88
C SER A 676 -4.31 11.97 14.46
N CYS A 677 -5.12 12.72 13.93
CA CYS A 677 -5.05 13.26 12.57
C CYS A 677 -5.26 14.78 12.56
N LEU A 678 -4.66 15.46 13.55
CA LEU A 678 -4.64 16.91 13.58
C LEU A 678 -3.85 17.45 12.40
N ARG A 679 -4.51 18.21 11.53
CA ARG A 679 -3.87 18.83 10.39
C ARG A 679 -3.31 20.19 10.74
N ARG A 680 -2.05 20.42 10.39
CA ARG A 680 -1.37 21.70 10.56
C ARG A 680 -1.03 22.29 9.21
N LYS A 681 -1.41 23.56 8.98
CA LYS A 681 -0.88 24.37 7.88
C LYS A 681 0.63 24.54 8.08
N VAL A 682 1.39 24.16 7.07
CA VAL A 682 2.85 24.27 7.05
C VAL A 682 3.25 25.59 6.41
N CYS A 683 2.86 25.79 5.15
CA CYS A 683 3.13 26.99 4.36
C CYS A 683 2.21 27.03 3.13
N ASP A 684 2.27 28.15 2.41
CA ASP A 684 1.81 28.21 1.03
C ASP A 684 3.00 27.85 0.12
N VAL A 685 2.78 26.94 -0.83
CA VAL A 685 3.79 26.51 -1.79
C VAL A 685 3.38 26.88 -3.20
N VAL A 686 4.33 27.42 -3.98
CA VAL A 686 4.14 27.63 -5.41
C VAL A 686 4.84 26.51 -6.17
N ILE A 687 4.05 25.61 -6.72
CA ILE A 687 4.55 24.54 -7.59
C ILE A 687 4.83 25.14 -8.96
N LEU A 688 6.08 25.14 -9.33
CA LEU A 688 6.54 25.61 -10.62
C LEU A 688 6.53 24.47 -11.65
N PRO A 689 6.21 24.74 -12.91
CA PRO A 689 6.27 23.72 -13.95
C PRO A 689 7.71 23.26 -14.17
N ASN A 690 7.88 21.99 -14.45
CA ASN A 690 9.19 21.38 -14.77
C ASN A 690 10.27 21.64 -13.70
N LYS A 691 9.88 21.58 -12.42
CA LYS A 691 10.77 21.75 -11.27
C LYS A 691 10.36 20.82 -10.15
N GLU A 692 11.32 20.07 -9.61
CA GLU A 692 11.16 19.35 -8.35
C GLU A 692 11.15 20.34 -7.17
N HIS A 693 10.29 20.06 -6.20
CA HIS A 693 10.22 20.81 -4.96
C HIS A 693 10.48 19.88 -3.77
N THR A 694 11.21 20.37 -2.77
CA THR A 694 11.49 19.63 -1.54
C THR A 694 10.90 20.33 -0.33
N VAL A 695 10.48 19.53 0.65
CA VAL A 695 10.13 20.00 1.98
C VAL A 695 11.01 19.31 3.02
N ARG A 696 11.52 20.12 3.97
CA ARG A 696 12.40 19.65 5.03
C ARG A 696 11.85 20.06 6.39
N PHE A 697 11.88 19.13 7.32
CA PHE A 697 11.53 19.35 8.72
C PHE A 697 12.74 19.11 9.60
N ARG A 698 13.23 20.18 10.19
CA ARG A 698 14.41 20.15 11.06
C ARG A 698 14.02 20.49 12.50
N SER A 699 14.35 19.62 13.43
CA SER A 699 14.09 19.87 14.85
C SER A 699 14.84 21.10 15.34
N VAL A 700 14.12 21.99 16.00
CA VAL A 700 14.67 23.15 16.68
C VAL A 700 14.76 22.89 18.18
N PHE A 701 13.79 22.16 18.69
CA PHE A 701 13.73 21.76 20.09
C PHE A 701 13.00 20.42 20.17
N THR A 702 13.63 19.45 20.79
CA THR A 702 13.08 18.10 20.90
C THR A 702 12.48 17.82 22.27
N GLY A 703 12.98 18.45 23.32
CA GLY A 703 12.51 18.23 24.70
C GLY A 703 12.77 16.81 25.24
N SER A 704 13.28 15.92 24.40
CA SER A 704 13.54 14.50 24.71
C SER A 704 14.67 13.98 23.83
N SER A 705 15.43 13.01 24.33
CA SER A 705 16.42 12.26 23.54
C SER A 705 15.76 11.36 22.45
N ASP A 706 14.46 11.10 22.61
CA ASP A 706 13.68 10.22 21.77
C ASP A 706 12.62 11.03 20.98
N ALA A 707 13.01 12.21 20.49
CA ALA A 707 12.11 13.03 19.68
C ALA A 707 11.77 12.32 18.37
N ALA A 708 10.53 12.44 17.95
CA ALA A 708 10.02 11.80 16.75
C ALA A 708 9.23 12.79 15.91
N PHE A 709 9.59 12.90 14.65
CA PHE A 709 8.75 13.49 13.62
C PHE A 709 7.86 12.40 13.02
N VAL A 710 6.56 12.62 13.00
CA VAL A 710 5.59 11.64 12.54
C VAL A 710 4.92 12.12 11.29
N LEU A 711 4.84 11.25 10.31
CA LEU A 711 4.27 11.50 9.00
C LEU A 711 3.09 10.54 8.78
N GLU A 712 1.89 11.08 8.90
CA GLU A 712 0.65 10.35 8.59
C GLU A 712 0.28 10.56 7.12
N TYR A 713 -0.16 11.77 6.81
CA TYR A 713 -0.43 12.20 5.46
C TYR A 713 -0.14 13.68 5.28
N MET A 714 0.01 14.09 4.03
CA MET A 714 0.01 15.50 3.65
C MET A 714 -1.24 15.86 2.87
N GLU A 715 -1.57 17.12 2.86
CA GLU A 715 -2.56 17.68 1.96
C GLU A 715 -1.94 18.83 1.16
N MET A 716 -2.19 18.81 -0.14
CA MET A 716 -1.95 19.96 -1.02
C MET A 716 -3.31 20.49 -1.48
N VAL A 717 -3.66 21.69 -1.02
CA VAL A 717 -4.97 22.27 -1.29
C VAL A 717 -4.81 23.49 -2.18
N PRO A 718 -5.33 23.50 -3.41
CA PRO A 718 -5.25 24.65 -4.29
C PRO A 718 -5.83 25.89 -3.62
N LEU A 719 -5.16 27.04 -3.73
CA LEU A 719 -5.66 28.28 -3.16
C LEU A 719 -7.01 28.73 -3.75
N SER A 720 -7.33 28.31 -4.96
CA SER A 720 -8.66 28.48 -5.55
C SER A 720 -9.79 27.90 -4.70
N ILE A 721 -9.48 26.86 -3.90
CA ILE A 721 -10.44 26.18 -3.01
C ILE A 721 -10.36 26.75 -1.60
N CYS A 722 -9.19 26.76 -0.98
CA CYS A 722 -9.04 27.18 0.43
C CYS A 722 -9.07 28.70 0.62
N GLY A 723 -8.73 29.49 -0.41
CA GLY A 723 -8.71 30.96 -0.37
C GLY A 723 -10.08 31.60 -0.39
N ALA A 724 -11.07 30.98 -0.96
CA ALA A 724 -12.44 31.55 -1.19
C ALA A 724 -13.38 31.46 0.03
N GLY A 725 -12.84 31.57 1.25
CA GLY A 725 -13.62 31.40 2.48
C GLY A 725 -13.63 30.00 3.06
N GLY A 726 -13.02 29.09 2.40
CA GLY A 726 -12.47 27.77 2.61
C GLY A 726 -12.86 26.86 3.77
N ILE A 727 -13.98 27.10 4.44
CA ILE A 727 -14.49 26.18 5.47
C ILE A 727 -15.23 25.01 4.84
N GLY A 728 -15.86 25.24 3.67
CA GLY A 728 -16.72 24.26 2.99
C GLY A 728 -15.98 22.99 2.55
N GLU A 729 -14.69 23.06 2.24
CA GLU A 729 -13.92 21.90 1.81
C GLU A 729 -13.73 20.86 2.93
N ASP A 730 -13.79 21.29 4.20
CA ASP A 730 -13.54 20.43 5.35
C ASP A 730 -14.80 19.80 5.93
N LEU A 731 -15.96 20.31 5.57
CA LEU A 731 -17.25 19.83 6.06
C LEU A 731 -17.83 18.68 5.21
N TYR A 732 -17.26 18.43 4.03
CA TYR A 732 -17.84 17.49 3.06
C TYR A 732 -16.80 16.55 2.45
#